data_5c01629f980197a244f44b2ac915a7cf
#
_entry.id   5c01629f980197a244f44b2ac915a7cf
#
_cell.length_a   1.000
_cell.length_b   1.000
_cell.length_c   1.000
_cell.angle_alpha   90.00
_cell.angle_beta   90.00
_cell.angle_gamma   90.00
#
_symmetry.space_group_name_H-M   'P 1'
#
loop_
_entity.id
_entity.type
_entity.pdbx_description
1 polymer ?
#
loop_
_entity_poly.entity_id
_entity_poly.type
_entity_poly.pdbx_seq_one_letter_code
_entity_poly.pdbx_strand_id
1 'polypeptide(L)'
;MRTRRKPPCAGHRIIFFLLCYLLLSTTVTARPFVLVLSQDDLKDGPVDDSADDPSSIADWDEFGESDASSDDELDPGSWRLIFEPDESISHLEVVVNPELEEYYSSVRKMIAAVSDGGSAMEDAASEIEATAATGNPHAQSLLGFLYNTGMARERNGAKAFMYHHFAADSGNMQSKLALAYTYSRQDVYDKAVTLYAELAEAAVNSFLISKDSPVIEPVRIHNGAEENKEALRKSRGEEDEDFQILEYQAQKGNAVAMYKIGIFYYFGLRGVRRDHVKALSWFSKAVDKGEPRSMELLGEIYARGAGVQRNYTKALEWLTLASKQQLYSAYNGMGYLYVKGYGVEQKNYTKAKEYFEKAADNEEAGGHYNLGVMHLKGIGVKKDVKLACKYFIVAANAGQPKAFYQLAKMFHTGIGLKKNLPMATSLYKLVAERGPWSSLSRWALESYLKGEVGKAFLLYSRMAELGYEVAQSNAAWILDKFGEASMCMGEAGLCTDAERHQRAHTLWWQASEQGNEHAALLIGDAYYYGRGTERDYDRAADAYMHAKSQSNAQAMFNLGYMHEHGQGLPLDLHLAKRYYDQALEIDAAAKLPVMLALASLWVRRNYANSFLVDLIDSLPGVYPKVEEWIKNVVMEEGNATILTLFVCLLTVLYLRERQRRQAAAAVGGLVPPPQLNDNNGVPNIN
;
A
#
# COMPACT_ATOMS: atom_id res chain seq x y z
N MET A 1 28.40 -51.21 -30.76
CA MET A 1 27.35 -51.28 -29.77
C MET A 1 26.87 -49.85 -29.49
N ARG A 2 25.70 -49.44 -30.04
CA ARG A 2 25.07 -48.13 -29.85
C ARG A 2 23.98 -48.30 -28.78
N THR A 3 24.17 -47.75 -27.59
CA THR A 3 23.16 -47.71 -26.53
C THR A 3 22.17 -46.58 -26.79
N ARG A 4 20.92 -46.93 -27.13
CA ARG A 4 19.79 -46.01 -27.21
C ARG A 4 19.45 -45.47 -25.81
N ARG A 5 19.61 -44.16 -25.57
CA ARG A 5 19.02 -43.46 -24.41
C ARG A 5 17.54 -43.28 -24.65
N LYS A 6 16.70 -43.72 -23.72
CA LYS A 6 15.27 -43.43 -23.65
C LYS A 6 15.05 -41.94 -23.33
N PRO A 7 14.05 -41.25 -23.90
CA PRO A 7 13.73 -39.88 -23.53
C PRO A 7 13.11 -39.85 -22.14
N PRO A 8 13.39 -38.80 -21.34
CA PRO A 8 12.80 -38.66 -20.00
C PRO A 8 11.31 -38.42 -20.07
N CYS A 9 10.59 -39.03 -19.14
CA CYS A 9 9.13 -39.00 -19.03
C CYS A 9 8.57 -37.56 -18.97
N ALA A 10 7.52 -37.29 -19.74
CA ALA A 10 6.82 -36.02 -19.85
C ALA A 10 6.28 -35.45 -18.50
N GLY A 11 6.09 -36.31 -17.50
CA GLY A 11 5.59 -35.90 -16.18
C GLY A 11 6.53 -34.95 -15.38
N HIS A 12 7.84 -35.10 -15.56
CA HIS A 12 8.81 -34.25 -14.85
C HIS A 12 8.94 -32.82 -15.42
N ARG A 13 8.59 -32.63 -16.69
CA ARG A 13 8.55 -31.30 -17.30
C ARG A 13 7.34 -30.48 -16.86
N ILE A 14 6.21 -31.12 -16.64
CA ILE A 14 4.99 -30.45 -16.19
C ILE A 14 5.13 -30.00 -14.75
N ILE A 15 5.75 -30.81 -13.88
CA ILE A 15 6.01 -30.45 -12.47
C ILE A 15 7.04 -29.32 -12.37
N PHE A 16 8.09 -29.33 -13.22
CA PHE A 16 9.07 -28.25 -13.24
C PHE A 16 8.49 -26.93 -13.76
N PHE A 17 7.63 -26.96 -14.78
CA PHE A 17 6.89 -25.78 -15.25
C PHE A 17 5.88 -25.26 -14.23
N LEU A 18 5.19 -26.13 -13.51
CA LEU A 18 4.29 -25.75 -12.42
C LEU A 18 5.05 -25.14 -11.23
N LEU A 19 6.22 -25.69 -10.87
CA LEU A 19 7.09 -25.13 -9.82
C LEU A 19 7.72 -23.80 -10.25
N CYS A 20 8.15 -23.66 -11.51
CA CYS A 20 8.60 -22.37 -12.03
C CYS A 20 7.46 -21.34 -12.14
N TYR A 21 6.23 -21.79 -12.46
CA TYR A 21 5.06 -20.90 -12.47
C TYR A 21 4.66 -20.43 -11.06
N LEU A 22 4.74 -21.31 -10.06
CA LEU A 22 4.53 -20.98 -8.64
C LEU A 22 5.65 -20.10 -8.06
N LEU A 23 6.87 -20.16 -8.58
CA LEU A 23 7.99 -19.31 -8.18
C LEU A 23 8.04 -17.95 -8.91
N LEU A 24 7.37 -17.83 -10.07
CA LEU A 24 7.27 -16.59 -10.84
C LEU A 24 6.01 -15.77 -10.53
N SER A 25 5.05 -16.34 -9.79
CA SER A 25 3.79 -15.65 -9.42
C SER A 25 3.85 -14.87 -8.10
N THR A 26 5.02 -14.77 -7.47
CA THR A 26 5.18 -14.04 -6.21
C THR A 26 6.07 -12.85 -6.38
N THR A 27 5.65 -11.83 -7.11
CA THR A 27 6.03 -10.43 -6.87
C THR A 27 5.29 -9.52 -7.86
N VAL A 28 4.05 -9.15 -7.58
CA VAL A 28 3.61 -7.82 -7.98
C VAL A 28 4.10 -6.88 -6.88
N THR A 29 5.40 -6.63 -6.88
CA THR A 29 5.95 -5.48 -6.20
C THR A 29 5.33 -4.25 -6.84
N ALA A 30 4.77 -3.37 -6.01
CA ALA A 30 4.45 -2.00 -6.42
C ALA A 30 5.60 -1.53 -7.31
N ARG A 31 5.28 -1.05 -8.53
CA ARG A 31 6.32 -0.65 -9.50
C ARG A 31 7.27 0.28 -8.77
N PRO A 32 8.57 -0.03 -8.65
CA PRO A 32 9.49 0.84 -7.93
C PRO A 32 9.42 2.21 -8.60
N PHE A 33 9.22 3.26 -7.82
CA PHE A 33 9.29 4.62 -8.33
C PHE A 33 10.74 4.84 -8.79
N VAL A 34 10.95 4.84 -10.10
CA VAL A 34 12.27 5.06 -10.70
C VAL A 34 12.33 6.52 -11.14
N LEU A 35 13.16 7.30 -10.47
CA LEU A 35 13.42 8.69 -10.84
C LEU A 35 14.40 8.70 -12.02
N VAL A 36 13.92 9.04 -13.21
CA VAL A 36 14.73 9.27 -14.40
C VAL A 36 14.82 10.77 -14.63
N LEU A 37 15.99 11.35 -14.38
CA LEU A 37 16.27 12.74 -14.73
C LEU A 37 16.79 12.83 -16.15
N SER A 38 16.21 13.73 -16.94
CA SER A 38 16.71 14.10 -18.27
C SER A 38 17.91 15.06 -18.14
N GLN A 39 18.69 15.19 -19.21
CA GLN A 39 19.75 16.23 -19.25
C GLN A 39 19.16 17.64 -19.09
N ASP A 40 17.90 17.83 -19.50
CA ASP A 40 17.20 19.11 -19.40
C ASP A 40 16.83 19.49 -17.95
N ASP A 41 16.79 18.53 -17.03
CA ASP A 41 16.53 18.77 -15.62
C ASP A 41 17.79 19.27 -14.89
N LEU A 42 18.98 19.04 -15.43
CA LEU A 42 20.23 19.53 -14.88
C LEU A 42 20.42 21.02 -15.24
N LYS A 43 20.87 21.80 -14.25
CA LYS A 43 21.19 23.20 -14.46
C LYS A 43 22.54 23.31 -15.19
N ASP A 44 22.55 23.91 -16.40
CA ASP A 44 23.77 24.20 -17.14
C ASP A 44 24.47 25.45 -16.57
N GLY A 45 25.77 25.33 -16.36
CA GLY A 45 26.61 26.44 -15.90
C GLY A 45 27.30 26.23 -14.53
N PRO A 46 28.21 27.10 -14.15
CA PRO A 46 28.74 27.10 -12.80
C PRO A 46 27.62 27.42 -11.81
N VAL A 47 27.54 26.66 -10.74
CA VAL A 47 26.62 26.94 -9.63
C VAL A 47 27.07 28.26 -9.04
N ASP A 48 26.21 29.29 -9.06
CA ASP A 48 26.49 30.58 -8.48
C ASP A 48 26.52 30.42 -6.94
N ASP A 49 27.75 30.42 -6.39
CA ASP A 49 27.97 30.21 -4.96
C ASP A 49 27.50 31.41 -4.11
N SER A 50 27.03 32.50 -4.76
CA SER A 50 26.68 33.75 -4.10
C SER A 50 25.19 33.95 -3.81
N ALA A 51 24.30 33.11 -4.39
CA ALA A 51 22.87 33.42 -4.38
C ALA A 51 22.08 32.81 -3.20
N ASP A 52 22.54 31.70 -2.64
CA ASP A 52 21.91 31.11 -1.46
C ASP A 52 22.97 30.35 -0.66
N ASP A 53 23.08 30.63 0.62
CA ASP A 53 24.00 29.97 1.52
C ASP A 53 23.67 28.44 1.54
N PRO A 54 24.57 27.58 1.00
CA PRO A 54 24.30 26.12 1.00
C PRO A 54 24.29 25.54 2.41
N SER A 55 24.60 26.32 3.44
CA SER A 55 24.44 25.93 4.84
C SER A 55 22.97 25.69 5.20
N SER A 56 22.02 26.28 4.46
CA SER A 56 20.59 26.04 4.61
C SER A 56 20.10 24.70 4.01
N ILE A 57 20.94 23.99 3.24
CA ILE A 57 20.61 22.70 2.63
C ILE A 57 21.18 21.59 3.51
N ALA A 58 20.35 20.95 4.30
CA ALA A 58 20.66 19.83 5.17
C ALA A 58 21.92 20.01 6.02
N ASP A 59 21.82 20.58 7.16
CA ASP A 59 22.90 20.48 8.15
C ASP A 59 22.91 19.05 8.70
N TRP A 60 24.06 18.39 8.71
CA TRP A 60 24.19 17.17 9.48
C TRP A 60 23.94 17.44 10.96
N ASP A 61 23.98 18.70 11.38
CA ASP A 61 23.61 19.15 12.70
C ASP A 61 22.08 19.31 12.88
N GLU A 62 21.30 19.51 11.78
CA GLU A 62 19.84 19.49 11.80
C GLU A 62 19.26 18.06 11.99
N PHE A 63 19.98 17.02 11.56
CA PHE A 63 19.54 15.62 11.70
C PHE A 63 20.08 14.96 12.97
N GLY A 64 19.74 15.40 14.16
CA GLY A 64 20.16 14.53 15.22
C GLY A 64 20.36 15.02 16.62
N GLU A 65 19.94 16.21 16.95
CA GLU A 65 19.85 16.64 18.35
C GLU A 65 18.45 16.63 18.91
N SER A 66 17.42 16.32 18.11
CA SER A 66 16.16 15.93 18.75
C SER A 66 16.49 14.67 19.56
N ASP A 67 16.44 14.81 20.87
CA ASP A 67 16.34 13.65 21.72
C ASP A 67 15.37 12.70 21.04
N ALA A 68 15.72 11.43 20.86
CA ALA A 68 14.80 10.45 20.34
C ALA A 68 13.75 10.21 21.42
N SER A 69 13.05 11.28 21.66
CA SER A 69 11.79 11.32 22.33
C SER A 69 10.85 10.42 21.56
N SER A 70 9.94 9.85 22.24
CA SER A 70 8.87 9.03 21.70
C SER A 70 8.27 9.72 20.46
N ASP A 71 7.72 8.96 19.51
CA ASP A 71 6.94 9.52 18.39
C ASP A 71 5.88 10.53 18.88
N ASP A 72 5.53 10.51 20.16
CA ASP A 72 4.63 11.42 20.85
C ASP A 72 5.18 12.85 20.99
N GLU A 73 6.51 13.06 21.03
CA GLU A 73 7.10 14.38 21.01
C GLU A 73 7.10 15.02 19.62
N LEU A 74 7.13 14.18 18.56
CA LEU A 74 7.00 14.65 17.18
C LEU A 74 5.53 14.95 16.80
N ASP A 75 4.57 14.29 17.44
CA ASP A 75 3.14 14.53 17.27
C ASP A 75 2.41 14.42 18.63
N PRO A 76 2.56 15.42 19.52
CA PRO A 76 2.05 15.37 20.89
C PRO A 76 0.52 15.29 21.00
N GLY A 77 -0.20 15.42 19.92
CA GLY A 77 -1.66 15.21 19.85
C GLY A 77 -2.05 13.92 19.16
N SER A 78 -1.10 13.02 18.94
CA SER A 78 -1.40 11.75 18.30
C SER A 78 -2.30 10.88 19.17
N TRP A 79 -3.17 10.10 18.54
CA TRP A 79 -4.08 9.20 19.27
C TRP A 79 -3.37 7.94 19.78
N ARG A 80 -2.05 7.90 19.79
CA ARG A 80 -1.26 6.77 20.25
C ARG A 80 -1.61 6.37 21.68
N LEU A 81 -1.71 7.32 22.60
CA LEU A 81 -2.09 7.06 23.99
C LEU A 81 -3.50 6.46 24.15
N ILE A 82 -4.35 6.59 23.13
CA ILE A 82 -5.68 5.98 23.10
C ILE A 82 -5.61 4.53 22.61
N PHE A 83 -4.84 4.27 21.54
CA PHE A 83 -4.78 2.98 20.87
C PHE A 83 -3.66 2.08 21.37
N GLU A 84 -2.56 2.66 21.86
CA GLU A 84 -1.39 1.96 22.38
C GLU A 84 -0.97 2.55 23.73
N PRO A 85 -1.79 2.40 24.77
CA PRO A 85 -1.40 2.85 26.12
C PRO A 85 -0.16 2.07 26.53
N ASP A 86 0.93 2.79 26.76
CA ASP A 86 2.20 2.19 27.17
C ASP A 86 2.14 1.92 28.68
N GLU A 87 2.08 0.64 29.05
CA GLU A 87 2.08 0.21 30.45
C GLU A 87 3.39 0.58 31.17
N SER A 88 4.48 0.81 30.43
CA SER A 88 5.77 1.22 30.98
C SER A 88 5.84 2.70 31.35
N ILE A 89 4.97 3.53 30.78
CA ILE A 89 4.87 4.97 31.09
C ILE A 89 4.13 5.20 32.43
N SER A 90 3.39 4.23 32.93
CA SER A 90 2.65 4.33 34.21
C SER A 90 3.56 4.60 35.41
N HIS A 91 4.86 4.44 35.31
CA HIS A 91 5.85 4.71 36.35
C HIS A 91 6.64 6.02 36.17
N LEU A 92 6.58 6.63 34.99
CA LEU A 92 6.99 8.00 34.81
C LEU A 92 5.74 8.86 35.01
N GLU A 93 5.75 9.76 35.99
CA GLU A 93 4.78 10.84 36.11
C GLU A 93 4.91 11.70 34.83
N VAL A 94 4.28 11.25 33.74
CA VAL A 94 4.03 12.12 32.60
C VAL A 94 3.12 13.20 33.16
N VAL A 95 3.65 14.40 33.32
CA VAL A 95 2.86 15.60 33.62
C VAL A 95 1.97 15.78 32.38
N VAL A 96 0.83 15.08 32.38
CA VAL A 96 -0.17 15.23 31.32
C VAL A 96 -0.66 16.65 31.41
N ASN A 97 -0.40 17.46 30.39
CA ASN A 97 -0.97 18.78 30.28
C ASN A 97 -2.51 18.65 30.40
N PRO A 98 -3.18 19.30 31.36
CA PRO A 98 -4.61 19.17 31.57
C PRO A 98 -5.44 19.43 30.30
N GLU A 99 -5.03 20.36 29.45
CA GLU A 99 -5.69 20.69 28.19
C GLU A 99 -5.60 19.53 27.16
N LEU A 100 -4.52 18.77 27.21
CA LEU A 100 -4.32 17.63 26.33
C LEU A 100 -5.17 16.42 26.80
N GLU A 101 -5.32 16.23 28.12
CA GLU A 101 -6.17 15.17 28.68
C GLU A 101 -7.66 15.43 28.39
N GLU A 102 -8.11 16.70 28.44
CA GLU A 102 -9.47 17.05 28.03
C GLU A 102 -9.74 16.70 26.56
N TYR A 103 -8.79 17.02 25.69
CA TYR A 103 -8.82 16.61 24.27
C TYR A 103 -8.89 15.08 24.11
N TYR A 104 -8.04 14.33 24.78
CA TYR A 104 -8.06 12.86 24.70
C TYR A 104 -9.34 12.25 25.24
N SER A 105 -9.90 12.83 26.31
CA SER A 105 -11.21 12.39 26.85
C SER A 105 -12.30 12.54 25.79
N SER A 106 -12.37 13.68 25.13
CA SER A 106 -13.36 13.95 24.07
C SER A 106 -13.17 13.03 22.86
N VAL A 107 -11.93 12.74 22.47
CA VAL A 107 -11.63 11.79 21.38
C VAL A 107 -12.03 10.35 21.76
N ARG A 108 -11.76 9.90 22.99
CA ARG A 108 -12.21 8.58 23.47
C ARG A 108 -13.73 8.44 23.42
N LYS A 109 -14.47 9.48 23.84
CA LYS A 109 -15.94 9.53 23.74
C LYS A 109 -16.40 9.46 22.29
N MET A 110 -15.76 10.20 21.38
CA MET A 110 -16.07 10.17 19.95
C MET A 110 -15.88 8.76 19.37
N ILE A 111 -14.76 8.10 19.67
CA ILE A 111 -14.47 6.75 19.19
C ILE A 111 -15.47 5.73 19.75
N ALA A 112 -15.85 5.85 21.02
CA ALA A 112 -16.88 5.00 21.63
C ALA A 112 -18.25 5.24 20.98
N ALA A 113 -18.63 6.49 20.76
CA ALA A 113 -19.89 6.88 20.15
C ALA A 113 -20.09 6.34 18.72
N VAL A 114 -19.01 6.15 17.96
CA VAL A 114 -19.07 5.53 16.62
C VAL A 114 -19.59 4.10 16.69
N SER A 115 -19.31 3.36 17.77
CA SER A 115 -19.80 2.00 17.97
C SER A 115 -21.28 1.97 18.38
N ASP A 116 -21.76 3.01 19.10
CA ASP A 116 -23.09 3.03 19.70
C ASP A 116 -24.14 3.79 18.87
N GLY A 117 -23.72 4.55 17.87
CA GLY A 117 -24.55 5.27 16.87
C GLY A 117 -25.30 6.50 17.41
N GLY A 118 -25.23 7.63 16.71
CA GLY A 118 -26.16 8.74 16.84
C GLY A 118 -25.79 9.85 17.83
N SER A 119 -26.61 10.08 18.85
CA SER A 119 -26.56 11.28 19.71
C SER A 119 -25.27 11.48 20.49
N ALA A 120 -24.63 10.40 20.93
CA ALA A 120 -23.34 10.47 21.64
C ALA A 120 -22.21 11.05 20.80
N MET A 121 -22.29 10.94 19.47
CA MET A 121 -21.31 11.53 18.56
C MET A 121 -21.43 13.06 18.49
N GLU A 122 -22.62 13.59 18.57
CA GLU A 122 -22.86 15.05 18.59
C GLU A 122 -22.41 15.68 19.91
N ASP A 123 -22.61 14.98 21.03
CA ASP A 123 -22.13 15.42 22.35
C ASP A 123 -20.58 15.47 22.35
N ALA A 124 -19.93 14.42 21.88
CA ALA A 124 -18.48 14.39 21.76
C ALA A 124 -17.94 15.50 20.83
N ALA A 125 -18.61 15.74 19.70
CA ALA A 125 -18.26 16.84 18.80
C ALA A 125 -18.44 18.21 19.44
N SER A 126 -19.41 18.38 20.34
CA SER A 126 -19.63 19.63 21.08
C SER A 126 -18.54 19.88 22.13
N GLU A 127 -18.05 18.84 22.79
CA GLU A 127 -16.90 18.93 23.69
C GLU A 127 -15.61 19.28 22.91
N ILE A 128 -15.39 18.66 21.72
CA ILE A 128 -14.26 18.99 20.85
C ILE A 128 -14.34 20.46 20.39
N GLU A 129 -15.54 20.96 20.07
CA GLU A 129 -15.74 22.36 19.68
C GLU A 129 -15.44 23.31 20.86
N ALA A 130 -15.85 22.98 22.09
CA ALA A 130 -15.51 23.74 23.28
C ALA A 130 -13.99 23.76 23.53
N THR A 131 -13.30 22.62 23.42
CA THR A 131 -11.84 22.52 23.54
C THR A 131 -11.14 23.27 22.40
N ALA A 132 -11.67 23.24 21.19
CA ALA A 132 -11.11 24.00 20.05
C ALA A 132 -11.23 25.53 20.26
N ALA A 133 -12.30 25.99 20.94
CA ALA A 133 -12.52 27.39 21.27
C ALA A 133 -11.49 27.93 22.28
N THR A 134 -10.86 27.09 23.11
CA THR A 134 -9.78 27.48 24.00
C THR A 134 -8.46 27.71 23.24
N GLY A 135 -8.40 27.38 21.96
CA GLY A 135 -7.19 27.51 21.12
C GLY A 135 -6.37 26.22 21.01
N ASN A 136 -6.83 25.09 21.54
CA ASN A 136 -6.11 23.83 21.45
C ASN A 136 -5.96 23.39 19.98
N PRO A 137 -4.72 23.26 19.43
CA PRO A 137 -4.50 22.99 18.01
C PRO A 137 -4.95 21.60 17.58
N HIS A 138 -4.94 20.62 18.48
CA HIS A 138 -5.36 19.25 18.17
C HIS A 138 -6.89 19.16 18.06
N ALA A 139 -7.60 19.85 18.96
CA ALA A 139 -9.06 19.97 18.91
C ALA A 139 -9.51 20.77 17.66
N GLN A 140 -8.81 21.87 17.34
CA GLN A 140 -9.07 22.62 16.10
C GLN A 140 -8.86 21.77 14.85
N SER A 141 -7.79 20.97 14.79
CA SER A 141 -7.52 20.05 13.69
C SER A 141 -8.61 18.99 13.53
N LEU A 142 -9.09 18.44 14.64
CA LEU A 142 -10.17 17.45 14.65
C LEU A 142 -11.51 18.08 14.26
N LEU A 143 -11.80 19.29 14.76
CA LEU A 143 -13.02 20.02 14.40
C LEU A 143 -13.02 20.38 12.90
N GLY A 144 -11.86 20.77 12.34
CA GLY A 144 -11.68 20.94 10.89
C GLY A 144 -12.06 19.68 10.12
N PHE A 145 -11.62 18.51 10.58
CA PHE A 145 -12.00 17.22 10.01
C PHE A 145 -13.51 16.95 10.09
N LEU A 146 -14.15 17.20 11.21
CA LEU A 146 -15.59 17.00 11.37
C LEU A 146 -16.40 17.87 10.39
N TYR A 147 -16.02 19.15 10.22
CA TYR A 147 -16.65 20.03 9.23
C TYR A 147 -16.36 19.64 7.79
N ASN A 148 -15.18 19.09 7.48
CA ASN A 148 -14.81 18.66 6.12
C ASN A 148 -15.59 17.40 5.73
N THR A 149 -15.69 16.45 6.64
CA THR A 149 -16.36 15.17 6.40
C THR A 149 -17.87 15.22 6.53
N GLY A 150 -18.39 16.14 7.33
CA GLY A 150 -19.79 16.18 7.70
C GLY A 150 -20.18 15.18 8.81
N MET A 151 -19.21 14.65 9.56
CA MET A 151 -19.45 13.74 10.67
C MET A 151 -19.85 14.55 11.91
N ALA A 152 -21.00 14.25 12.50
CA ALA A 152 -21.57 14.94 13.68
C ALA A 152 -21.68 16.48 13.56
N ARG A 153 -21.40 17.03 12.41
CA ARG A 153 -21.55 18.46 12.07
C ARG A 153 -21.94 18.59 10.63
N GLU A 154 -22.74 19.62 10.30
CA GLU A 154 -23.06 19.95 8.92
C GLU A 154 -21.77 20.24 8.13
N ARG A 155 -21.66 19.65 6.94
CA ARG A 155 -20.47 19.80 6.09
C ARG A 155 -20.25 21.26 5.69
N ASN A 156 -19.10 21.81 6.04
CA ASN A 156 -18.71 23.18 5.73
C ASN A 156 -17.21 23.29 5.42
N GLY A 157 -16.87 23.28 4.13
CA GLY A 157 -15.48 23.33 3.68
C GLY A 157 -14.76 24.63 4.06
N ALA A 158 -15.46 25.77 4.17
CA ALA A 158 -14.85 27.03 4.57
C ALA A 158 -14.45 27.02 6.07
N LYS A 159 -15.32 26.51 6.94
CA LYS A 159 -14.98 26.32 8.35
C LYS A 159 -13.87 25.30 8.54
N ALA A 160 -13.92 24.17 7.82
CA ALA A 160 -12.87 23.16 7.86
C ALA A 160 -11.50 23.75 7.51
N PHE A 161 -11.42 24.49 6.41
CA PHE A 161 -10.20 25.14 5.97
C PHE A 161 -9.67 26.15 6.99
N MET A 162 -10.55 26.96 7.59
CA MET A 162 -10.19 27.94 8.60
C MET A 162 -9.61 27.26 9.87
N TYR A 163 -10.27 26.20 10.38
CA TYR A 163 -9.79 25.48 11.56
C TYR A 163 -8.46 24.77 11.31
N HIS A 164 -8.27 24.20 10.11
CA HIS A 164 -6.98 23.63 9.74
C HIS A 164 -5.88 24.70 9.67
N HIS A 165 -6.18 25.92 9.23
CA HIS A 165 -5.21 27.02 9.28
C HIS A 165 -4.83 27.39 10.70
N PHE A 166 -5.79 27.60 11.60
CA PHE A 166 -5.49 27.91 12.99
C PHE A 166 -4.64 26.84 13.67
N ALA A 167 -4.99 25.56 13.43
CA ALA A 167 -4.23 24.45 13.97
C ALA A 167 -2.81 24.36 13.36
N ALA A 168 -2.65 24.58 12.05
CA ALA A 168 -1.36 24.54 11.36
C ALA A 168 -0.44 25.66 11.80
N ASP A 169 -0.97 26.88 11.97
CA ASP A 169 -0.22 28.04 12.47
C ASP A 169 0.27 27.81 13.92
N SER A 170 -0.49 27.03 14.69
CA SER A 170 -0.10 26.58 16.04
C SER A 170 0.79 25.32 16.04
N GLY A 171 1.29 24.88 14.88
CA GLY A 171 2.25 23.79 14.75
C GLY A 171 1.67 22.39 14.57
N ASN A 172 0.35 22.24 14.45
CA ASN A 172 -0.27 20.92 14.28
C ASN A 172 0.11 20.27 12.92
N MET A 173 0.85 19.16 12.98
CA MET A 173 1.39 18.49 11.79
C MET A 173 0.30 17.87 10.91
N GLN A 174 -0.77 17.34 11.50
CA GLN A 174 -1.88 16.74 10.72
C GLN A 174 -2.62 17.81 9.92
N SER A 175 -2.86 19.00 10.51
CA SER A 175 -3.47 20.12 9.79
C SER A 175 -2.56 20.68 8.69
N LYS A 176 -1.24 20.75 8.92
CA LYS A 176 -0.27 21.08 7.87
C LYS A 176 -0.37 20.10 6.71
N LEU A 177 -0.48 18.78 6.99
CA LEU A 177 -0.60 17.74 5.97
C LEU A 177 -1.90 17.88 5.16
N ALA A 178 -3.04 18.10 5.84
CA ALA A 178 -4.35 18.31 5.19
C ALA A 178 -4.35 19.54 4.28
N LEU A 179 -3.77 20.66 4.75
CA LEU A 179 -3.63 21.87 3.95
C LEU A 179 -2.68 21.69 2.76
N ALA A 180 -1.52 21.03 2.98
CA ALA A 180 -0.55 20.76 1.92
C ALA A 180 -1.19 19.92 0.80
N TYR A 181 -1.97 18.88 1.17
CA TYR A 181 -2.72 18.07 0.22
C TYR A 181 -3.79 18.90 -0.52
N THR A 182 -4.55 19.73 0.21
CA THR A 182 -5.56 20.60 -0.39
C THR A 182 -4.95 21.58 -1.39
N TYR A 183 -3.84 22.24 -1.04
CA TYR A 183 -3.14 23.14 -1.94
C TYR A 183 -2.54 22.41 -3.16
N SER A 184 -1.99 21.22 -2.96
CA SER A 184 -1.45 20.41 -4.06
C SER A 184 -2.53 20.03 -5.08
N ARG A 185 -3.74 19.72 -4.62
CA ARG A 185 -4.89 19.42 -5.52
C ARG A 185 -5.43 20.66 -6.27
N GLN A 186 -5.15 21.84 -5.76
CA GLN A 186 -5.53 23.12 -6.37
C GLN A 186 -4.38 23.72 -7.22
N ASP A 187 -3.31 22.98 -7.46
CA ASP A 187 -2.10 23.40 -8.16
C ASP A 187 -1.41 24.63 -7.53
N VAL A 188 -1.68 24.92 -6.25
CA VAL A 188 -1.03 25.99 -5.48
C VAL A 188 0.26 25.48 -4.87
N TYR A 189 1.21 25.12 -5.74
CA TYR A 189 2.45 24.44 -5.34
C TYR A 189 3.36 25.25 -4.44
N ASP A 190 3.35 26.58 -4.52
CA ASP A 190 4.17 27.44 -3.65
C ASP A 190 3.84 27.23 -2.16
N LYS A 191 2.56 27.10 -1.82
CA LYS A 191 2.11 26.83 -0.45
C LYS A 191 2.24 25.36 -0.08
N ALA A 192 1.90 24.47 -1.01
CA ALA A 192 1.99 23.03 -0.79
C ALA A 192 3.43 22.59 -0.48
N VAL A 193 4.40 23.05 -1.26
CA VAL A 193 5.81 22.67 -1.12
C VAL A 193 6.40 23.12 0.22
N THR A 194 6.02 24.30 0.73
CA THR A 194 6.51 24.81 2.03
C THR A 194 6.03 23.91 3.17
N LEU A 195 4.72 23.60 3.21
CA LEU A 195 4.15 22.75 4.25
C LEU A 195 4.68 21.31 4.17
N TYR A 196 4.77 20.74 2.95
CA TYR A 196 5.34 19.40 2.78
C TYR A 196 6.84 19.36 3.11
N ALA A 197 7.61 20.44 2.90
CA ALA A 197 9.02 20.51 3.28
C ALA A 197 9.19 20.37 4.80
N GLU A 198 8.42 21.14 5.58
CA GLU A 198 8.43 21.05 7.05
C GLU A 198 8.06 19.64 7.56
N LEU A 199 7.01 19.06 6.98
CA LEU A 199 6.57 17.71 7.33
C LEU A 199 7.60 16.64 6.95
N ALA A 200 8.21 16.76 5.77
CA ALA A 200 9.25 15.85 5.32
C ALA A 200 10.51 15.93 6.17
N GLU A 201 10.87 17.13 6.64
CA GLU A 201 11.96 17.34 7.57
C GLU A 201 11.71 16.66 8.91
N ALA A 202 10.53 16.87 9.50
CA ALA A 202 10.13 16.17 10.71
C ALA A 202 10.14 14.63 10.54
N ALA A 203 9.66 14.12 9.39
CA ALA A 203 9.70 12.71 9.10
C ALA A 203 11.13 12.16 9.00
N VAL A 204 12.03 12.86 8.29
CA VAL A 204 13.43 12.44 8.11
C VAL A 204 14.17 12.37 9.45
N ASN A 205 13.88 13.26 10.40
CA ASN A 205 14.47 13.23 11.73
C ASN A 205 14.11 11.96 12.53
N SER A 206 13.00 11.31 12.19
CA SER A 206 12.60 10.02 12.80
C SER A 206 13.29 8.80 12.20
N PHE A 207 13.99 8.91 11.06
CA PHE A 207 14.59 7.77 10.35
C PHE A 207 15.89 7.30 10.98
N LEU A 208 16.19 5.99 10.85
CA LEU A 208 17.41 5.39 11.35
C LEU A 208 18.67 5.97 10.69
N ILE A 209 19.81 5.83 11.36
CA ILE A 209 21.10 6.39 10.93
C ILE A 209 21.81 5.44 9.95
N SER A 210 21.92 4.17 10.29
CA SER A 210 22.70 3.17 9.53
C SER A 210 21.94 2.60 8.34
N LYS A 211 20.65 2.37 8.50
CA LYS A 211 19.80 1.78 7.46
C LYS A 211 18.42 2.43 7.43
N ASP A 212 17.64 2.05 6.43
CA ASP A 212 16.26 2.53 6.31
C ASP A 212 15.35 1.84 7.32
N SER A 213 14.43 2.62 7.88
CA SER A 213 13.33 2.07 8.65
C SER A 213 12.46 1.20 7.73
N PRO A 214 11.95 0.05 8.20
CA PRO A 214 11.05 -0.77 7.42
C PRO A 214 9.86 0.08 6.95
N VAL A 215 9.54 0.00 5.67
CA VAL A 215 8.35 0.65 5.12
C VAL A 215 7.13 -0.12 5.61
N ILE A 216 6.25 0.54 6.34
CA ILE A 216 4.93 0.00 6.64
C ILE A 216 4.09 0.21 5.39
N GLU A 217 4.00 -0.83 4.55
CA GLU A 217 3.13 -0.77 3.38
C GLU A 217 1.68 -0.74 3.85
N PRO A 218 0.92 0.30 3.52
CA PRO A 218 -0.49 0.36 3.88
C PRO A 218 -1.27 -0.69 3.09
N VAL A 219 -2.06 -1.49 3.81
CA VAL A 219 -2.81 -2.61 3.23
C VAL A 219 -4.14 -2.12 2.65
N ARG A 220 -4.42 -2.45 1.39
CA ARG A 220 -5.72 -2.24 0.77
C ARG A 220 -6.70 -3.32 1.23
N ILE A 221 -7.85 -2.92 1.80
CA ILE A 221 -8.87 -3.85 2.31
C ILE A 221 -9.82 -4.35 1.22
N HIS A 222 -9.87 -3.70 0.06
CA HIS A 222 -10.74 -4.13 -1.04
C HIS A 222 -10.19 -5.39 -1.70
N ASN A 223 -11.10 -6.32 -2.00
CA ASN A 223 -10.77 -7.57 -2.65
C ASN A 223 -10.48 -7.37 -4.14
N GLY A 224 -9.29 -7.69 -4.54
CA GLY A 224 -8.95 -7.81 -5.94
C GLY A 224 -8.03 -8.99 -6.15
N ALA A 225 -7.03 -9.17 -5.32
CA ALA A 225 -6.01 -10.17 -5.49
C ALA A 225 -5.88 -11.08 -4.26
N GLU A 226 -5.43 -12.31 -4.47
CA GLU A 226 -5.02 -13.24 -3.38
C GLU A 226 -3.95 -12.61 -2.46
N GLU A 227 -3.13 -11.71 -3.01
CA GLU A 227 -2.11 -10.93 -2.29
C GLU A 227 -2.72 -10.09 -1.15
N ASN A 228 -3.88 -9.46 -1.38
CA ASN A 228 -4.54 -8.68 -0.33
C ASN A 228 -5.07 -9.57 0.81
N LYS A 229 -5.56 -10.76 0.50
CA LYS A 229 -5.98 -11.72 1.53
C LYS A 229 -4.82 -12.15 2.41
N GLU A 230 -3.66 -12.41 1.80
CA GLU A 230 -2.45 -12.77 2.53
C GLU A 230 -1.92 -11.60 3.37
N ALA A 231 -1.91 -10.38 2.84
CA ALA A 231 -1.52 -9.18 3.56
C ALA A 231 -2.45 -8.92 4.76
N LEU A 232 -3.77 -9.07 4.58
CA LEU A 232 -4.76 -8.96 5.67
C LEU A 232 -4.56 -10.05 6.73
N ARG A 233 -4.30 -11.29 6.33
CA ARG A 233 -4.00 -12.39 7.26
C ARG A 233 -2.75 -12.07 8.09
N LYS A 234 -1.67 -11.66 7.45
CA LYS A 234 -0.40 -11.32 8.10
C LYS A 234 -0.45 -10.05 8.98
N SER A 235 -1.53 -9.31 8.96
CA SER A 235 -1.71 -8.09 9.76
C SER A 235 -2.45 -8.31 11.08
N ARG A 236 -2.65 -9.57 11.49
CA ARG A 236 -3.36 -9.94 12.74
C ARG A 236 -2.48 -9.89 14.00
N GLY A 237 -1.26 -9.41 13.88
CA GLY A 237 -0.36 -9.28 15.01
C GLY A 237 0.12 -10.62 15.57
N GLU A 238 0.09 -10.74 16.88
CA GLU A 238 0.53 -11.95 17.61
C GLU A 238 -0.37 -13.18 17.36
N GLU A 239 -1.59 -12.97 16.84
CA GLU A 239 -2.54 -14.04 16.49
C GLU A 239 -2.27 -14.66 15.09
N ASP A 240 -1.38 -14.06 14.29
CA ASP A 240 -1.01 -14.62 12.98
C ASP A 240 -0.18 -15.91 13.14
N GLU A 241 -0.55 -16.94 12.37
CA GLU A 241 0.17 -18.23 12.39
C GLU A 241 1.64 -18.08 12.04
N ASP A 242 1.98 -17.23 11.06
CA ASP A 242 3.36 -16.98 10.66
C ASP A 242 4.15 -16.33 11.80
N PHE A 243 3.52 -15.44 12.60
CA PHE A 243 4.12 -14.85 13.78
C PHE A 243 4.36 -15.90 14.86
N GLN A 244 3.39 -16.75 15.16
CA GLN A 244 3.50 -17.80 16.16
C GLN A 244 4.58 -18.84 15.81
N ILE A 245 4.66 -19.23 14.53
CA ILE A 245 5.73 -20.10 14.03
C ILE A 245 7.10 -19.43 14.22
N LEU A 246 7.19 -18.15 13.88
CA LEU A 246 8.43 -17.37 14.03
C LEU A 246 8.83 -17.25 15.51
N GLU A 247 7.88 -17.02 16.40
CA GLU A 247 8.11 -16.95 17.84
C GLU A 247 8.57 -18.30 18.40
N TYR A 248 7.94 -19.39 17.99
CA TYR A 248 8.40 -20.74 18.36
C TYR A 248 9.85 -21.01 17.91
N GLN A 249 10.19 -20.63 16.66
CA GLN A 249 11.55 -20.74 16.15
C GLN A 249 12.54 -19.91 16.97
N ALA A 250 12.16 -18.68 17.34
CA ALA A 250 12.98 -17.81 18.19
C ALA A 250 13.21 -18.42 19.58
N GLN A 251 12.17 -18.97 20.21
CA GLN A 251 12.27 -19.67 21.49
C GLN A 251 13.18 -20.91 21.42
N LYS A 252 13.25 -21.57 20.25
CA LYS A 252 14.18 -22.68 19.98
C LYS A 252 15.61 -22.25 19.69
N GLY A 253 15.90 -20.96 19.70
CA GLY A 253 17.25 -20.41 19.56
C GLY A 253 17.63 -19.99 18.15
N ASN A 254 16.69 -19.85 17.22
CA ASN A 254 16.96 -19.32 15.89
C ASN A 254 17.19 -17.79 15.95
N ALA A 255 18.44 -17.37 15.74
CA ALA A 255 18.85 -15.98 15.85
C ALA A 255 18.12 -15.05 14.83
N VAL A 256 17.90 -15.52 13.61
CA VAL A 256 17.18 -14.76 12.57
C VAL A 256 15.71 -14.56 12.94
N ALA A 257 15.09 -15.57 13.56
CA ALA A 257 13.72 -15.46 14.04
C ALA A 257 13.63 -14.46 15.21
N MET A 258 14.56 -14.50 16.16
CA MET A 258 14.67 -13.54 17.27
C MET A 258 14.79 -12.10 16.74
N TYR A 259 15.65 -11.87 15.74
CA TYR A 259 15.80 -10.57 15.07
C TYR A 259 14.49 -10.10 14.44
N LYS A 260 13.79 -10.96 13.68
CA LYS A 260 12.53 -10.61 13.03
C LYS A 260 11.44 -10.23 14.04
N ILE A 261 11.31 -10.99 15.13
CA ILE A 261 10.37 -10.67 16.20
C ILE A 261 10.74 -9.34 16.87
N GLY A 262 12.03 -9.12 17.15
CA GLY A 262 12.51 -7.85 17.68
C GLY A 262 12.13 -6.67 16.79
N ILE A 263 12.25 -6.81 15.46
CA ILE A 263 11.79 -5.81 14.47
C ILE A 263 10.29 -5.56 14.57
N PHE A 264 9.47 -6.62 14.69
CA PHE A 264 8.02 -6.47 14.77
C PHE A 264 7.61 -5.67 16.00
N TYR A 265 8.20 -5.92 17.15
CA TYR A 265 7.97 -5.15 18.36
C TYR A 265 8.55 -3.73 18.28
N TYR A 266 9.74 -3.55 17.69
CA TYR A 266 10.40 -2.25 17.64
C TYR A 266 9.66 -1.23 16.78
N PHE A 267 9.20 -1.67 15.59
CA PHE A 267 8.50 -0.80 14.63
C PHE A 267 6.97 -0.95 14.66
N GLY A 268 6.43 -1.91 15.37
CA GLY A 268 5.01 -2.20 15.39
C GLY A 268 4.50 -2.73 14.03
N LEU A 269 5.20 -3.71 13.43
CA LEU A 269 4.86 -4.25 12.11
C LEU A 269 3.79 -5.34 12.20
N ARG A 270 3.03 -5.52 11.11
CA ARG A 270 2.04 -6.60 10.92
C ARG A 270 1.00 -6.70 12.04
N GLY A 271 0.57 -5.58 12.61
CA GLY A 271 -0.42 -5.56 13.68
C GLY A 271 0.13 -5.86 15.09
N VAL A 272 1.44 -6.12 15.23
CA VAL A 272 2.09 -6.25 16.53
C VAL A 272 2.21 -4.86 17.16
N ARG A 273 1.84 -4.73 18.44
CA ARG A 273 2.02 -3.47 19.18
C ARG A 273 3.49 -3.15 19.36
N ARG A 274 3.84 -1.86 19.24
CA ARG A 274 5.19 -1.40 19.50
C ARG A 274 5.54 -1.59 20.98
N ASP A 275 6.67 -2.25 21.24
CA ASP A 275 7.20 -2.49 22.57
C ASP A 275 8.74 -2.52 22.52
N HIS A 276 9.36 -1.40 22.88
CA HIS A 276 10.82 -1.26 22.82
C HIS A 276 11.53 -2.16 23.82
N VAL A 277 10.91 -2.47 24.97
CA VAL A 277 11.51 -3.35 26.00
C VAL A 277 11.55 -4.79 25.52
N LYS A 278 10.44 -5.29 24.96
CA LYS A 278 10.40 -6.62 24.35
C LYS A 278 11.37 -6.70 23.15
N ALA A 279 11.39 -5.66 22.31
CA ALA A 279 12.30 -5.60 21.16
C ALA A 279 13.77 -5.72 21.60
N LEU A 280 14.18 -4.91 22.60
CA LEU A 280 15.53 -4.93 23.14
C LEU A 280 15.89 -6.30 23.70
N SER A 281 15.00 -6.96 24.44
CA SER A 281 15.20 -8.32 24.96
C SER A 281 15.43 -9.33 23.81
N TRP A 282 14.65 -9.27 22.74
CA TRP A 282 14.83 -10.17 21.60
C TRP A 282 16.11 -9.88 20.82
N PHE A 283 16.48 -8.61 20.61
CA PHE A 283 17.75 -8.26 19.97
C PHE A 283 18.96 -8.72 20.80
N SER A 284 18.93 -8.55 22.11
CA SER A 284 20.01 -9.03 22.99
C SER A 284 20.19 -10.55 22.88
N LYS A 285 19.10 -11.32 22.94
CA LYS A 285 19.15 -12.77 22.75
C LYS A 285 19.67 -13.18 21.37
N ALA A 286 19.33 -12.41 20.32
CA ALA A 286 19.82 -12.67 18.97
C ALA A 286 21.31 -12.37 18.82
N VAL A 287 21.80 -11.33 19.48
CA VAL A 287 23.24 -10.98 19.54
C VAL A 287 24.05 -12.07 20.24
N ASP A 288 23.55 -12.64 21.35
CA ASP A 288 24.20 -13.78 22.04
C ASP A 288 24.37 -15.01 21.13
N LYS A 289 23.54 -15.09 20.06
CA LYS A 289 23.63 -16.11 19.00
C LYS A 289 24.42 -15.63 17.77
N GLY A 290 24.98 -14.43 17.80
CA GLY A 290 25.82 -13.88 16.74
C GLY A 290 25.09 -13.25 15.57
N GLU A 291 23.83 -12.82 15.69
CA GLU A 291 23.08 -12.19 14.58
C GLU A 291 23.53 -10.74 14.33
N PRO A 292 24.19 -10.44 13.18
CA PRO A 292 24.80 -9.14 12.92
C PRO A 292 23.77 -7.99 12.75
N ARG A 293 22.58 -8.29 12.24
CA ARG A 293 21.52 -7.29 12.07
C ARG A 293 20.99 -6.81 13.42
N SER A 294 20.99 -7.68 14.43
CA SER A 294 20.63 -7.30 15.80
C SER A 294 21.71 -6.43 16.45
N MET A 295 23.00 -6.69 16.15
CA MET A 295 24.09 -5.83 16.58
C MET A 295 23.96 -4.42 16.00
N GLU A 296 23.65 -4.30 14.72
CA GLU A 296 23.41 -3.01 14.06
C GLU A 296 22.27 -2.25 14.74
N LEU A 297 21.12 -2.90 14.97
CA LEU A 297 19.97 -2.26 15.63
C LEU A 297 20.26 -1.87 17.07
N LEU A 298 21.03 -2.65 17.83
CA LEU A 298 21.49 -2.22 19.15
C LEU A 298 22.37 -0.97 19.04
N GLY A 299 23.23 -0.88 18.03
CA GLY A 299 24.00 0.33 17.73
C GLY A 299 23.10 1.55 17.52
N GLU A 300 22.05 1.41 16.72
CA GLU A 300 21.03 2.45 16.51
C GLU A 300 20.28 2.81 17.79
N ILE A 301 19.82 1.83 18.53
CA ILE A 301 19.10 2.01 19.80
C ILE A 301 19.94 2.80 20.81
N TYR A 302 21.22 2.46 20.98
CA TYR A 302 22.11 3.20 21.86
C TYR A 302 22.48 4.60 21.32
N ALA A 303 22.59 4.78 20.00
CA ALA A 303 22.86 6.08 19.41
C ALA A 303 21.69 7.06 19.59
N ARG A 304 20.46 6.54 19.55
CA ARG A 304 19.24 7.34 19.69
C ARG A 304 18.77 7.49 21.14
N GLY A 305 19.04 6.51 21.98
CA GLY A 305 18.48 6.43 23.32
C GLY A 305 17.04 5.88 23.34
N ALA A 306 16.62 5.08 22.32
CA ALA A 306 15.29 4.54 22.23
C ALA A 306 15.06 3.38 23.23
N GLY A 307 14.34 3.63 24.32
CA GLY A 307 14.11 2.66 25.41
C GLY A 307 15.34 2.37 26.29
N VAL A 308 16.46 3.07 26.05
CA VAL A 308 17.69 2.98 26.84
C VAL A 308 18.36 4.35 26.91
N GLN A 309 19.20 4.55 27.91
CA GLN A 309 20.02 5.76 28.00
C GLN A 309 20.98 5.85 26.80
N ARG A 310 21.01 7.00 26.13
CA ARG A 310 21.89 7.27 24.98
C ARG A 310 23.36 7.02 25.32
N ASN A 311 24.06 6.25 24.46
CA ASN A 311 25.49 5.97 24.64
C ASN A 311 26.17 5.72 23.29
N TYR A 312 26.82 6.73 22.77
CA TYR A 312 27.49 6.69 21.46
C TYR A 312 28.69 5.75 21.42
N THR A 313 29.41 5.58 22.53
CA THR A 313 30.55 4.64 22.61
C THR A 313 30.07 3.21 22.43
N LYS A 314 29.03 2.80 23.16
CA LYS A 314 28.40 1.49 22.97
C LYS A 314 27.80 1.33 21.57
N ALA A 315 27.21 2.39 21.01
CA ALA A 315 26.70 2.37 19.64
C ALA A 315 27.82 2.06 18.63
N LEU A 316 28.97 2.73 18.75
CA LEU A 316 30.13 2.47 17.90
C LEU A 316 30.70 1.04 18.07
N GLU A 317 30.73 0.53 19.28
CA GLU A 317 31.16 -0.87 19.56
C GLU A 317 30.27 -1.87 18.83
N TRP A 318 28.93 -1.75 18.96
CA TRP A 318 27.97 -2.63 18.31
C TRP A 318 28.03 -2.55 16.80
N LEU A 319 28.09 -1.35 16.22
CA LEU A 319 28.25 -1.16 14.77
C LEU A 319 29.57 -1.74 14.26
N THR A 320 30.66 -1.62 15.04
CA THR A 320 31.95 -2.22 14.70
C THR A 320 31.88 -3.75 14.72
N LEU A 321 31.16 -4.34 15.67
CA LEU A 321 30.96 -5.79 15.69
C LEU A 321 30.14 -6.27 14.50
N ALA A 322 29.06 -5.54 14.15
CA ALA A 322 28.23 -5.84 12.99
C ALA A 322 29.03 -5.76 11.67
N SER A 323 29.86 -4.72 11.51
CA SER A 323 30.68 -4.52 10.31
C SER A 323 31.75 -5.63 10.13
N LYS A 324 32.29 -6.17 11.22
CA LYS A 324 33.23 -7.32 11.18
C LYS A 324 32.56 -8.60 10.64
N GLN A 325 31.23 -8.69 10.74
CA GLN A 325 30.45 -9.82 10.20
C GLN A 325 29.92 -9.52 8.80
N GLN A 326 30.54 -8.59 8.06
CA GLN A 326 30.19 -8.23 6.68
C GLN A 326 28.80 -7.58 6.52
N LEU A 327 28.28 -6.95 7.57
CA LEU A 327 27.08 -6.16 7.46
C LEU A 327 27.46 -4.73 7.02
N TYR A 328 27.30 -4.47 5.73
CA TYR A 328 27.79 -3.23 5.12
C TYR A 328 26.99 -1.99 5.50
N SER A 329 25.70 -2.12 5.81
CA SER A 329 24.86 -1.01 6.32
C SER A 329 25.41 -0.42 7.64
N ALA A 330 26.05 -1.21 8.49
CA ALA A 330 26.68 -0.74 9.72
C ALA A 330 27.78 0.32 9.48
N TYR A 331 28.44 0.28 8.31
CA TYR A 331 29.44 1.30 7.96
C TYR A 331 28.81 2.69 7.83
N ASN A 332 27.53 2.81 7.44
CA ASN A 332 26.82 4.09 7.39
C ASN A 332 26.72 4.70 8.78
N GLY A 333 26.30 3.92 9.78
CA GLY A 333 26.24 4.36 11.17
C GLY A 333 27.59 4.75 11.72
N MET A 334 28.64 3.95 11.45
CA MET A 334 30.00 4.28 11.85
C MET A 334 30.47 5.59 11.22
N GLY A 335 30.30 5.75 9.90
CA GLY A 335 30.65 6.96 9.16
C GLY A 335 29.96 8.20 9.75
N TYR A 336 28.68 8.10 10.05
CA TYR A 336 27.91 9.15 10.70
C TYR A 336 28.51 9.55 12.05
N LEU A 337 28.84 8.58 12.93
CA LEU A 337 29.45 8.86 14.22
C LEU A 337 30.80 9.54 14.09
N TYR A 338 31.63 9.19 13.09
CA TYR A 338 32.91 9.86 12.81
C TYR A 338 32.73 11.28 12.25
N VAL A 339 31.69 11.55 11.45
CA VAL A 339 31.40 12.92 10.99
C VAL A 339 30.99 13.82 12.13
N LYS A 340 30.11 13.33 13.01
CA LYS A 340 29.63 14.08 14.18
C LYS A 340 30.66 14.19 15.30
N GLY A 341 31.60 13.25 15.36
CA GLY A 341 32.53 13.13 16.49
C GLY A 341 31.90 12.48 17.72
N TYR A 342 30.85 11.67 17.54
CA TYR A 342 30.11 11.02 18.62
C TYR A 342 30.73 9.67 18.98
N GLY A 343 31.06 9.46 20.24
CA GLY A 343 31.69 8.21 20.73
C GLY A 343 33.13 8.00 20.24
N VAL A 344 33.74 9.00 19.64
CA VAL A 344 35.13 9.05 19.15
C VAL A 344 35.84 10.27 19.71
N GLU A 345 37.19 10.25 19.75
CA GLU A 345 37.96 11.35 20.33
C GLU A 345 37.82 12.66 19.53
N GLN A 346 37.76 12.58 18.17
CA GLN A 346 37.66 13.74 17.28
C GLN A 346 36.88 13.35 16.00
N LYS A 347 36.23 14.39 15.39
CA LYS A 347 35.66 14.31 14.06
C LYS A 347 36.73 13.88 13.04
N ASN A 348 36.42 12.88 12.20
CA ASN A 348 37.35 12.41 11.18
C ASN A 348 36.59 12.15 9.85
N TYR A 349 36.60 13.16 9.01
CA TYR A 349 35.89 13.13 7.73
C TYR A 349 36.49 12.16 6.71
N THR A 350 37.82 11.97 6.74
CA THR A 350 38.50 11.02 5.84
C THR A 350 38.06 9.60 6.15
N LYS A 351 38.05 9.22 7.43
CA LYS A 351 37.63 7.90 7.88
C LYS A 351 36.14 7.68 7.66
N ALA A 352 35.33 8.72 7.85
CA ALA A 352 33.90 8.68 7.55
C ALA A 352 33.67 8.41 6.06
N LYS A 353 34.39 9.11 5.18
CA LYS A 353 34.33 8.90 3.73
C LYS A 353 34.65 7.44 3.35
N GLU A 354 35.75 6.89 3.88
CA GLU A 354 36.13 5.48 3.65
C GLU A 354 35.01 4.50 4.06
N TYR A 355 34.31 4.76 5.14
CA TYR A 355 33.19 3.93 5.56
C TYR A 355 31.98 4.07 4.62
N PHE A 356 31.66 5.28 4.20
CA PHE A 356 30.57 5.51 3.25
C PHE A 356 30.88 4.91 1.86
N GLU A 357 32.13 4.98 1.39
CA GLU A 357 32.58 4.31 0.18
C GLU A 357 32.43 2.79 0.29
N LYS A 358 32.86 2.19 1.39
CA LYS A 358 32.66 0.75 1.66
C LYS A 358 31.20 0.33 1.65
N ALA A 359 30.29 1.17 2.17
CA ALA A 359 28.86 0.89 2.12
C ALA A 359 28.35 1.03 0.66
N ALA A 360 28.72 2.10 -0.04
CA ALA A 360 28.26 2.36 -1.40
C ALA A 360 28.76 1.31 -2.40
N ASP A 361 30.02 0.85 -2.27
CA ASP A 361 30.61 -0.21 -3.11
C ASP A 361 29.89 -1.56 -2.95
N ASN A 362 29.14 -1.73 -1.86
CA ASN A 362 28.32 -2.91 -1.59
C ASN A 362 26.80 -2.63 -1.77
N GLU A 363 26.46 -1.68 -2.63
CA GLU A 363 25.09 -1.35 -3.04
C GLU A 363 24.18 -0.83 -1.89
N GLU A 364 24.76 -0.38 -0.79
CA GLU A 364 23.97 0.21 0.31
C GLU A 364 23.55 1.64 -0.02
N ALA A 365 22.24 1.86 -0.12
CA ALA A 365 21.65 3.16 -0.47
C ALA A 365 22.10 4.30 0.45
N GLY A 366 22.25 4.02 1.76
CA GLY A 366 22.75 4.96 2.74
C GLY A 366 24.16 5.46 2.46
N GLY A 367 25.06 4.61 1.92
CA GLY A 367 26.41 4.97 1.50
C GLY A 367 26.40 6.04 0.41
N HIS A 368 25.63 5.80 -0.64
CA HIS A 368 25.45 6.77 -1.73
C HIS A 368 24.85 8.08 -1.21
N TYR A 369 23.80 8.00 -0.37
CA TYR A 369 23.22 9.20 0.24
C TYR A 369 24.26 10.02 1.00
N ASN A 370 25.03 9.41 1.89
CA ASN A 370 26.02 10.09 2.72
C ASN A 370 27.16 10.69 1.89
N LEU A 371 27.65 10.00 0.85
CA LEU A 371 28.61 10.55 -0.12
C LEU A 371 28.02 11.75 -0.87
N GLY A 372 26.74 11.67 -1.25
CA GLY A 372 26.03 12.80 -1.83
C GLY A 372 26.04 14.02 -0.94
N VAL A 373 25.77 13.87 0.37
CA VAL A 373 25.81 14.97 1.36
C VAL A 373 27.22 15.54 1.48
N MET A 374 28.25 14.68 1.54
CA MET A 374 29.65 15.13 1.61
C MET A 374 30.02 16.01 0.41
N HIS A 375 29.67 15.60 -0.81
CA HIS A 375 29.94 16.36 -2.04
C HIS A 375 29.07 17.63 -2.16
N LEU A 376 27.83 17.60 -1.70
CA LEU A 376 26.95 18.76 -1.72
C LEU A 376 27.51 19.91 -0.86
N LYS A 377 28.04 19.57 0.32
CA LYS A 377 28.54 20.55 1.30
C LYS A 377 30.04 20.77 1.25
N GLY A 378 30.80 19.90 0.61
CA GLY A 378 32.27 19.94 0.60
C GLY A 378 32.90 19.47 1.92
N ILE A 379 32.24 18.58 2.66
CA ILE A 379 32.72 18.06 3.95
C ILE A 379 33.78 16.98 3.72
N GLY A 380 35.03 17.26 3.99
CA GLY A 380 36.17 16.37 3.78
C GLY A 380 36.48 16.04 2.30
N VAL A 381 35.71 16.60 1.36
CA VAL A 381 35.86 16.46 -0.10
C VAL A 381 35.62 17.79 -0.78
N LYS A 382 36.06 17.93 -2.04
CA LYS A 382 35.73 19.09 -2.85
C LYS A 382 34.21 19.13 -3.12
N LYS A 383 33.60 20.31 -2.91
CA LYS A 383 32.20 20.54 -3.23
C LYS A 383 31.91 20.27 -4.72
N ASP A 384 30.98 19.41 -5.01
CA ASP A 384 30.54 19.07 -6.36
C ASP A 384 29.04 18.72 -6.35
N VAL A 385 28.21 19.71 -6.64
CA VAL A 385 26.73 19.58 -6.61
C VAL A 385 26.23 18.62 -7.70
N LYS A 386 26.87 18.57 -8.87
CA LYS A 386 26.47 17.66 -9.96
C LYS A 386 26.73 16.20 -9.57
N LEU A 387 27.87 15.94 -8.93
CA LEU A 387 28.20 14.60 -8.42
C LEU A 387 27.27 14.22 -7.25
N ALA A 388 26.98 15.15 -6.36
CA ALA A 388 26.03 14.94 -5.27
C ALA A 388 24.64 14.55 -5.79
N CYS A 389 24.16 15.25 -6.82
CA CYS A 389 22.87 14.91 -7.47
C CYS A 389 22.86 13.46 -8.00
N LYS A 390 23.93 13.01 -8.66
CA LYS A 390 24.04 11.62 -9.13
C LYS A 390 23.96 10.60 -7.98
N TYR A 391 24.67 10.86 -6.90
CA TYR A 391 24.60 10.01 -5.71
C TYR A 391 23.21 9.97 -5.10
N PHE A 392 22.50 11.10 -5.01
CA PHE A 392 21.13 11.12 -4.50
C PHE A 392 20.14 10.38 -5.41
N ILE A 393 20.31 10.45 -6.75
CA ILE A 393 19.48 9.68 -7.70
C ILE A 393 19.67 8.17 -7.48
N VAL A 394 20.92 7.71 -7.37
CA VAL A 394 21.21 6.30 -7.11
C VAL A 394 20.59 5.86 -5.78
N ALA A 395 20.77 6.64 -4.73
CA ALA A 395 20.20 6.34 -3.42
C ALA A 395 18.66 6.36 -3.43
N ALA A 396 18.02 7.32 -4.11
CA ALA A 396 16.58 7.41 -4.24
C ALA A 396 15.99 6.22 -5.01
N ASN A 397 16.62 5.83 -6.11
CA ASN A 397 16.19 4.66 -6.90
C ASN A 397 16.38 3.34 -6.13
N ALA A 398 17.30 3.30 -5.17
CA ALA A 398 17.41 2.20 -4.21
C ALA A 398 16.43 2.32 -3.02
N GLY A 399 15.53 3.31 -3.02
CA GLY A 399 14.45 3.48 -2.04
C GLY A 399 14.79 4.32 -0.81
N GLN A 400 15.96 5.01 -0.76
CA GLN A 400 16.40 5.79 0.39
C GLN A 400 15.52 7.05 0.59
N PRO A 401 14.73 7.17 1.68
CA PRO A 401 13.81 8.29 1.87
C PRO A 401 14.53 9.65 2.04
N LYS A 402 15.69 9.64 2.70
CA LYS A 402 16.52 10.85 2.88
C LYS A 402 17.00 11.41 1.54
N ALA A 403 17.23 10.53 0.55
CA ALA A 403 17.62 10.95 -0.80
C ALA A 403 16.47 11.63 -1.55
N PHE A 404 15.23 11.15 -1.40
CA PHE A 404 14.05 11.84 -1.93
C PHE A 404 13.89 13.24 -1.33
N TYR A 405 14.11 13.37 -0.03
CA TYR A 405 14.08 14.68 0.65
C TYR A 405 15.11 15.64 0.07
N GLN A 406 16.36 15.22 -0.13
CA GLN A 406 17.40 16.06 -0.70
C GLN A 406 17.10 16.46 -2.15
N LEU A 407 16.65 15.52 -2.98
CA LEU A 407 16.23 15.82 -4.36
C LEU A 407 15.04 16.79 -4.39
N ALA A 408 14.07 16.61 -3.48
CA ALA A 408 12.96 17.56 -3.33
C ALA A 408 13.47 18.97 -2.99
N LYS A 409 14.43 19.09 -2.06
CA LYS A 409 15.07 20.37 -1.70
C LYS A 409 15.82 20.99 -2.87
N MET A 410 16.53 20.18 -3.67
CA MET A 410 17.21 20.63 -4.89
C MET A 410 16.23 21.14 -5.96
N PHE A 411 15.11 20.46 -6.19
CA PHE A 411 14.05 20.94 -7.09
C PHE A 411 13.32 22.18 -6.56
N HIS A 412 13.14 22.29 -5.25
CA HIS A 412 12.49 23.43 -4.61
C HIS A 412 13.37 24.69 -4.72
N THR A 413 14.65 24.58 -4.37
CA THR A 413 15.60 25.71 -4.35
C THR A 413 16.18 26.01 -5.74
N GLY A 414 16.22 25.04 -6.64
CA GLY A 414 16.90 25.18 -7.95
C GLY A 414 18.41 25.02 -7.88
N ILE A 415 18.95 24.41 -6.79
CA ILE A 415 20.39 24.18 -6.61
C ILE A 415 20.76 22.85 -7.28
N GLY A 416 21.60 22.88 -8.31
CA GLY A 416 22.04 21.73 -9.08
C GLY A 416 20.99 21.16 -10.03
N LEU A 417 19.72 21.37 -9.77
CA LEU A 417 18.58 20.99 -10.62
C LEU A 417 17.78 22.25 -10.99
N LYS A 418 17.05 22.20 -12.11
CA LYS A 418 16.10 23.26 -12.45
C LYS A 418 14.94 23.26 -11.47
N LYS A 419 14.54 24.46 -11.01
CA LYS A 419 13.41 24.61 -10.08
C LYS A 419 12.16 24.02 -10.68
N ASN A 420 11.52 23.07 -9.94
CA ASN A 420 10.30 22.40 -10.32
C ASN A 420 9.46 22.12 -9.07
N LEU A 421 8.52 23.01 -8.77
CA LEU A 421 7.71 22.92 -7.55
C LEU A 421 6.76 21.71 -7.54
N PRO A 422 6.08 21.34 -8.64
CA PRO A 422 5.28 20.11 -8.67
C PRO A 422 6.09 18.85 -8.31
N MET A 423 7.29 18.70 -8.90
CA MET A 423 8.18 17.57 -8.60
C MET A 423 8.67 17.62 -7.13
N ALA A 424 9.07 18.78 -6.66
CA ALA A 424 9.48 18.96 -5.26
C ALA A 424 8.34 18.58 -4.30
N THR A 425 7.11 19.03 -4.57
CA THR A 425 5.94 18.71 -3.76
C THR A 425 5.67 17.21 -3.72
N SER A 426 5.75 16.52 -4.86
CA SER A 426 5.54 15.07 -4.94
C SER A 426 6.59 14.29 -4.16
N LEU A 427 7.86 14.68 -4.24
CA LEU A 427 8.95 14.03 -3.52
C LEU A 427 8.89 14.30 -2.01
N TYR A 428 8.59 15.54 -1.59
CA TYR A 428 8.38 15.85 -0.18
C TYR A 428 7.18 15.12 0.40
N LYS A 429 6.06 15.02 -0.35
CA LYS A 429 4.88 14.24 0.04
C LYS A 429 5.25 12.78 0.31
N LEU A 430 6.00 12.15 -0.60
CA LEU A 430 6.45 10.75 -0.46
C LEU A 430 7.23 10.52 0.84
N VAL A 431 8.01 11.51 1.28
CA VAL A 431 8.77 11.45 2.54
C VAL A 431 7.86 11.75 3.74
N ALA A 432 7.03 12.80 3.65
CA ALA A 432 6.12 13.21 4.70
C ALA A 432 5.12 12.11 5.10
N GLU A 433 4.63 11.34 4.13
CA GLU A 433 3.72 10.21 4.38
C GLU A 433 4.35 9.08 5.23
N ARG A 434 5.67 9.06 5.39
CA ARG A 434 6.39 8.11 6.24
C ARG A 434 6.62 8.62 7.67
N GLY A 435 6.07 9.79 8.01
CA GLY A 435 6.17 10.36 9.35
C GLY A 435 5.37 9.59 10.41
N PRO A 436 5.54 9.95 11.70
CA PRO A 436 4.92 9.24 12.84
C PRO A 436 3.39 9.21 12.80
N TRP A 437 2.75 10.20 12.17
CA TRP A 437 1.28 10.24 11.94
C TRP A 437 0.76 9.12 11.03
N SER A 438 1.62 8.35 10.35
CA SER A 438 1.25 7.17 9.55
C SER A 438 0.70 6.01 10.39
N SER A 439 0.89 6.02 11.69
CA SER A 439 0.40 5.01 12.65
C SER A 439 -1.13 4.85 12.65
N LEU A 440 -1.88 5.89 12.30
CA LEU A 440 -3.34 5.83 12.11
C LEU A 440 -3.78 4.71 11.15
N SER A 441 -2.97 4.42 10.10
CA SER A 441 -3.24 3.34 9.14
C SER A 441 -3.29 1.96 9.80
N ARG A 442 -2.38 1.72 10.74
CA ARG A 442 -2.32 0.45 11.48
C ARG A 442 -3.54 0.26 12.36
N TRP A 443 -3.92 1.29 13.13
CA TRP A 443 -5.10 1.22 14.00
C TRP A 443 -6.40 1.10 13.20
N ALA A 444 -6.48 1.76 12.03
CA ALA A 444 -7.60 1.62 11.11
C ALA A 444 -7.74 0.18 10.61
N LEU A 445 -6.63 -0.44 10.19
CA LEU A 445 -6.60 -1.83 9.73
C LEU A 445 -6.94 -2.80 10.88
N GLU A 446 -6.39 -2.60 12.07
CA GLU A 446 -6.68 -3.42 13.25
C GLU A 446 -8.17 -3.37 13.61
N SER A 447 -8.77 -2.17 13.61
CA SER A 447 -10.22 -2.00 13.84
C SER A 447 -11.05 -2.72 12.78
N TYR A 448 -10.66 -2.65 11.51
CA TYR A 448 -11.32 -3.37 10.42
C TYR A 448 -11.26 -4.90 10.61
N LEU A 449 -10.09 -5.44 10.96
CA LEU A 449 -9.88 -6.87 11.18
C LEU A 449 -10.65 -7.40 12.41
N LYS A 450 -10.90 -6.54 13.40
CA LYS A 450 -11.76 -6.84 14.57
C LYS A 450 -13.25 -6.75 14.28
N GLY A 451 -13.64 -6.28 13.09
CA GLY A 451 -15.04 -6.07 12.72
C GLY A 451 -15.63 -4.74 13.20
N GLU A 452 -14.82 -3.84 13.78
CA GLU A 452 -15.22 -2.49 14.22
C GLU A 452 -15.24 -1.53 13.00
N VAL A 453 -16.18 -1.79 12.06
CA VAL A 453 -16.19 -1.13 10.74
C VAL A 453 -16.33 0.39 10.84
N GLY A 454 -17.20 0.89 11.73
CA GLY A 454 -17.40 2.33 11.94
C GLY A 454 -16.13 3.03 12.42
N LYS A 455 -15.42 2.43 13.37
CA LYS A 455 -14.14 2.94 13.89
C LYS A 455 -13.05 2.90 12.81
N ALA A 456 -12.97 1.82 12.04
CA ALA A 456 -12.06 1.72 10.90
C ALA A 456 -12.34 2.83 9.88
N PHE A 457 -13.62 3.07 9.57
CA PHE A 457 -14.04 4.13 8.65
C PHE A 457 -13.64 5.52 9.16
N LEU A 458 -13.84 5.83 10.44
CA LEU A 458 -13.43 7.09 11.05
C LEU A 458 -11.92 7.34 10.87
N LEU A 459 -11.11 6.32 11.18
CA LEU A 459 -9.64 6.41 11.09
C LEU A 459 -9.16 6.53 9.65
N TYR A 460 -9.69 5.71 8.73
CA TYR A 460 -9.37 5.84 7.30
C TYR A 460 -9.84 7.17 6.71
N SER A 461 -10.99 7.69 7.13
CA SER A 461 -11.48 9.01 6.69
C SER A 461 -10.56 10.13 7.17
N ARG A 462 -10.04 10.04 8.41
CA ARG A 462 -9.05 10.99 8.92
C ARG A 462 -7.77 10.96 8.07
N MET A 463 -7.24 9.78 7.78
CA MET A 463 -6.06 9.66 6.92
C MET A 463 -6.34 10.07 5.46
N ALA A 464 -7.54 9.81 4.96
CA ALA A 464 -7.96 10.22 3.62
C ALA A 464 -7.92 11.74 3.45
N GLU A 465 -8.32 12.49 4.49
CA GLU A 465 -8.20 13.95 4.54
C GLU A 465 -6.74 14.41 4.49
N LEU A 466 -5.84 13.69 5.16
CA LEU A 466 -4.40 13.97 5.15
C LEU A 466 -3.74 13.68 3.77
N GLY A 467 -4.47 13.09 2.82
CA GLY A 467 -4.02 12.85 1.46
C GLY A 467 -3.43 11.46 1.21
N TYR A 468 -3.59 10.51 2.12
CA TYR A 468 -3.15 9.12 1.91
C TYR A 468 -4.04 8.39 0.91
N GLU A 469 -3.49 8.03 -0.23
CA GLU A 469 -4.21 7.35 -1.33
C GLU A 469 -4.89 6.05 -0.86
N VAL A 470 -4.15 5.19 -0.13
CA VAL A 470 -4.69 3.91 0.36
C VAL A 470 -5.82 4.12 1.36
N ALA A 471 -5.75 5.16 2.19
CA ALA A 471 -6.82 5.48 3.13
C ALA A 471 -8.09 5.98 2.42
N GLN A 472 -7.94 6.78 1.36
CA GLN A 472 -9.05 7.21 0.50
C GLN A 472 -9.73 5.99 -0.16
N SER A 473 -8.94 5.09 -0.72
CA SER A 473 -9.40 3.84 -1.31
C SER A 473 -10.12 2.95 -0.29
N ASN A 474 -9.54 2.75 0.90
CA ASN A 474 -10.13 1.92 1.95
C ASN A 474 -11.42 2.52 2.53
N ALA A 475 -11.45 3.83 2.79
CA ALA A 475 -12.66 4.51 3.26
C ALA A 475 -13.79 4.42 2.23
N ALA A 476 -13.47 4.64 0.94
CA ALA A 476 -14.43 4.49 -0.15
C ALA A 476 -14.99 3.07 -0.24
N TRP A 477 -14.13 2.06 -0.10
CA TRP A 477 -14.54 0.66 -0.09
C TRP A 477 -15.49 0.33 1.05
N ILE A 478 -15.20 0.82 2.26
CA ILE A 478 -16.09 0.62 3.41
C ILE A 478 -17.46 1.21 3.13
N LEU A 479 -17.53 2.44 2.60
CA LEU A 479 -18.79 3.09 2.25
C LEU A 479 -19.59 2.35 1.16
N ASP A 480 -18.90 1.74 0.20
CA ASP A 480 -19.54 1.01 -0.90
C ASP A 480 -20.08 -0.37 -0.47
N LYS A 481 -19.44 -1.03 0.50
CA LYS A 481 -19.76 -2.42 0.88
C LYS A 481 -20.57 -2.57 2.15
N PHE A 482 -20.44 -1.66 3.11
CA PHE A 482 -21.07 -1.78 4.40
C PHE A 482 -22.19 -0.75 4.56
N GLY A 483 -23.40 -1.23 4.80
CA GLY A 483 -24.60 -0.42 5.04
C GLY A 483 -25.06 -0.44 6.50
N GLU A 484 -24.13 -0.59 7.45
CA GLU A 484 -24.46 -0.75 8.86
C GLU A 484 -24.87 0.58 9.52
N ALA A 485 -25.72 0.50 10.55
CA ALA A 485 -26.14 1.65 11.36
C ALA A 485 -24.94 2.36 12.04
N SER A 486 -23.85 1.65 12.29
CA SER A 486 -22.59 2.18 12.83
C SER A 486 -21.94 3.26 11.94
N MET A 487 -22.34 3.33 10.66
CA MET A 487 -21.87 4.35 9.72
C MET A 487 -22.71 5.64 9.77
N CYS A 488 -23.85 5.60 10.41
CA CYS A 488 -24.75 6.75 10.56
C CYS A 488 -24.25 7.61 11.73
N MET A 489 -23.50 8.67 11.41
CA MET A 489 -22.83 9.53 12.39
C MET A 489 -23.52 10.89 12.54
N GLY A 490 -24.66 10.91 13.27
CA GLY A 490 -25.46 12.12 13.49
C GLY A 490 -26.40 12.46 12.32
N GLU A 491 -27.08 13.61 12.40
CA GLU A 491 -28.04 14.07 11.37
C GLU A 491 -27.39 14.33 9.99
N ALA A 492 -26.12 14.72 10.00
CA ALA A 492 -25.32 14.92 8.76
C ALA A 492 -24.60 13.65 8.30
N GLY A 493 -24.93 12.50 8.87
CA GLY A 493 -24.23 11.24 8.66
C GLY A 493 -24.70 10.46 7.46
N LEU A 494 -23.90 9.48 7.12
CA LEU A 494 -23.99 8.61 5.95
C LEU A 494 -25.07 7.51 6.13
N CYS A 495 -26.30 7.91 6.40
CA CYS A 495 -27.38 7.00 6.79
C CYS A 495 -28.05 6.32 5.59
N THR A 496 -28.03 6.95 4.41
CA THR A 496 -28.62 6.40 3.19
C THR A 496 -27.58 5.80 2.24
N ASP A 497 -27.98 4.79 1.47
CA ASP A 497 -27.11 4.20 0.44
C ASP A 497 -26.64 5.24 -0.58
N ALA A 498 -27.52 6.16 -0.97
CA ALA A 498 -27.21 7.22 -1.93
C ALA A 498 -26.10 8.13 -1.41
N GLU A 499 -26.16 8.57 -0.17
CA GLU A 499 -25.15 9.42 0.46
C GLU A 499 -23.81 8.67 0.58
N ARG A 500 -23.83 7.40 1.00
CA ARG A 500 -22.64 6.57 1.10
C ARG A 500 -21.95 6.39 -0.25
N HIS A 501 -22.69 6.04 -1.29
CA HIS A 501 -22.15 5.89 -2.64
C HIS A 501 -21.65 7.20 -3.22
N GLN A 502 -22.33 8.32 -2.97
CA GLN A 502 -21.86 9.64 -3.40
C GLN A 502 -20.54 10.01 -2.72
N ARG A 503 -20.42 9.72 -1.43
CA ARG A 503 -19.18 9.96 -0.68
C ARG A 503 -18.07 9.02 -1.13
N ALA A 504 -18.36 7.74 -1.33
CA ALA A 504 -17.42 6.77 -1.88
C ALA A 504 -16.90 7.21 -3.25
N HIS A 505 -17.76 7.66 -4.13
CA HIS A 505 -17.39 8.20 -5.44
C HIS A 505 -16.42 9.38 -5.34
N THR A 506 -16.65 10.31 -4.40
CA THR A 506 -15.71 11.42 -4.15
C THR A 506 -14.32 10.93 -3.69
N LEU A 507 -14.28 9.94 -2.80
CA LEU A 507 -13.03 9.36 -2.30
C LEU A 507 -12.32 8.54 -3.38
N TRP A 508 -13.07 7.81 -4.23
CA TRP A 508 -12.49 7.12 -5.39
C TRP A 508 -11.83 8.10 -6.36
N TRP A 509 -12.44 9.27 -6.61
CA TRP A 509 -11.83 10.32 -7.42
C TRP A 509 -10.51 10.78 -6.83
N GLN A 510 -10.47 11.06 -5.52
CA GLN A 510 -9.22 11.48 -4.85
C GLN A 510 -8.12 10.42 -4.94
N ALA A 511 -8.47 9.14 -4.78
CA ALA A 511 -7.51 8.05 -4.92
C ALA A 511 -7.03 7.88 -6.38
N SER A 512 -7.93 8.02 -7.36
CA SER A 512 -7.60 7.93 -8.78
C SER A 512 -6.67 9.04 -9.24
N GLU A 513 -6.86 10.29 -8.77
CA GLU A 513 -5.95 11.41 -9.04
C GLU A 513 -4.52 11.13 -8.55
N GLN A 514 -4.37 10.27 -7.55
CA GLN A 514 -3.07 9.84 -7.02
C GLN A 514 -2.52 8.56 -7.69
N GLY A 515 -3.17 8.07 -8.75
CA GLY A 515 -2.71 6.95 -9.55
C GLY A 515 -3.25 5.58 -9.12
N ASN A 516 -4.33 5.53 -8.33
CA ASN A 516 -4.99 4.26 -8.01
C ASN A 516 -5.82 3.76 -9.21
N GLU A 517 -5.35 2.72 -9.88
CA GLU A 517 -5.98 2.10 -11.04
C GLU A 517 -7.36 1.48 -10.72
N HIS A 518 -7.48 0.88 -9.52
CA HIS A 518 -8.72 0.26 -9.07
C HIS A 518 -9.80 1.32 -8.78
N ALA A 519 -9.40 2.46 -8.22
CA ALA A 519 -10.31 3.58 -8.01
C ALA A 519 -10.86 4.12 -9.34
N ALA A 520 -10.02 4.24 -10.36
CA ALA A 520 -10.46 4.65 -11.69
C ALA A 520 -11.47 3.66 -12.31
N LEU A 521 -11.26 2.35 -12.11
CA LEU A 521 -12.22 1.30 -12.49
C LEU A 521 -13.57 1.51 -11.80
N LEU A 522 -13.58 1.69 -10.47
CA LEU A 522 -14.81 1.85 -9.68
C LEU A 522 -15.56 3.14 -9.98
N ILE A 523 -14.86 4.23 -10.37
CA ILE A 523 -15.49 5.44 -10.90
C ILE A 523 -16.23 5.12 -12.20
N GLY A 524 -15.61 4.34 -13.09
CA GLY A 524 -16.25 3.86 -14.31
C GLY A 524 -17.51 3.05 -14.02
N ASP A 525 -17.45 2.12 -13.06
CA ASP A 525 -18.61 1.33 -12.63
C ASP A 525 -19.71 2.22 -12.02
N ALA A 526 -19.33 3.24 -11.22
CA ALA A 526 -20.28 4.19 -10.64
C ALA A 526 -21.08 4.93 -11.71
N TYR A 527 -20.43 5.44 -12.76
CA TYR A 527 -21.11 6.07 -13.89
C TYR A 527 -21.89 5.07 -14.75
N TYR A 528 -21.34 3.87 -14.97
CA TYR A 528 -21.99 2.85 -15.79
C TYR A 528 -23.30 2.36 -15.17
N TYR A 529 -23.34 2.10 -13.85
CA TYR A 529 -24.52 1.61 -13.12
C TYR A 529 -25.38 2.72 -12.50
N GLY A 530 -24.88 3.95 -12.40
CA GLY A 530 -25.56 5.05 -11.73
C GLY A 530 -25.52 4.91 -10.21
N ARG A 531 -24.39 4.50 -9.62
CA ARG A 531 -24.21 4.35 -8.17
C ARG A 531 -23.59 5.63 -7.57
N GLY A 532 -24.36 6.36 -6.77
CA GLY A 532 -23.90 7.62 -6.17
C GLY A 532 -23.71 8.77 -7.16
N THR A 533 -24.03 8.56 -8.42
CA THR A 533 -24.00 9.53 -9.51
C THR A 533 -25.06 9.20 -10.55
N GLU A 534 -25.38 10.12 -11.43
CA GLU A 534 -26.23 9.83 -12.58
C GLU A 534 -25.51 8.88 -13.55
N ARG A 535 -26.29 8.01 -14.21
CA ARG A 535 -25.75 7.11 -15.21
C ARG A 535 -25.26 7.89 -16.42
N ASP A 536 -23.98 7.70 -16.77
CA ASP A 536 -23.33 8.37 -17.89
C ASP A 536 -22.28 7.41 -18.51
N TYR A 537 -22.63 6.85 -19.67
CA TYR A 537 -21.76 5.88 -20.34
C TYR A 537 -20.51 6.52 -20.94
N ASP A 538 -20.55 7.80 -21.35
CA ASP A 538 -19.40 8.50 -21.93
C ASP A 538 -18.35 8.73 -20.83
N ARG A 539 -18.76 9.20 -19.66
CA ARG A 539 -17.87 9.34 -18.49
C ARG A 539 -17.37 8.00 -17.96
N ALA A 540 -18.21 6.94 -18.04
CA ALA A 540 -17.77 5.61 -17.69
C ALA A 540 -16.63 5.13 -18.60
N ALA A 541 -16.77 5.37 -19.94
CA ALA A 541 -15.73 5.04 -20.91
C ALA A 541 -14.42 5.79 -20.63
N ASP A 542 -14.49 7.09 -20.32
CA ASP A 542 -13.31 7.91 -19.99
C ASP A 542 -12.59 7.38 -18.73
N ALA A 543 -13.35 7.04 -17.68
CA ALA A 543 -12.79 6.48 -16.46
C ALA A 543 -12.14 5.11 -16.70
N TYR A 544 -12.79 4.23 -17.49
CA TYR A 544 -12.20 2.95 -17.88
C TYR A 544 -10.95 3.12 -18.77
N MET A 545 -10.94 4.11 -19.67
CA MET A 545 -9.72 4.43 -20.46
C MET A 545 -8.58 4.89 -19.54
N HIS A 546 -8.88 5.67 -18.52
CA HIS A 546 -7.88 6.06 -17.52
C HIS A 546 -7.35 4.84 -16.76
N ALA A 547 -8.21 3.96 -16.25
CA ALA A 547 -7.81 2.72 -15.60
C ALA A 547 -7.00 1.80 -16.53
N LYS A 548 -7.38 1.70 -17.81
CA LYS A 548 -6.63 0.96 -18.84
C LYS A 548 -5.22 1.51 -19.02
N SER A 549 -5.04 2.84 -19.02
CA SER A 549 -3.70 3.45 -19.16
C SER A 549 -2.73 3.01 -18.04
N GLN A 550 -3.28 2.60 -16.91
CA GLN A 550 -2.58 2.05 -15.76
C GLN A 550 -2.50 0.50 -15.79
N SER A 551 -2.86 -0.13 -16.92
CA SER A 551 -2.80 -1.58 -17.13
C SER A 551 -3.83 -2.41 -16.33
N ASN A 552 -5.02 -1.86 -16.07
CA ASN A 552 -6.11 -2.59 -15.42
C ASN A 552 -6.85 -3.50 -16.41
N ALA A 553 -6.78 -4.82 -16.19
CA ALA A 553 -7.38 -5.83 -17.09
C ALA A 553 -8.93 -5.77 -17.10
N GLN A 554 -9.56 -5.52 -15.93
CA GLN A 554 -11.00 -5.40 -15.82
C GLN A 554 -11.56 -4.21 -16.60
N ALA A 555 -10.85 -3.07 -16.54
CA ALA A 555 -11.22 -1.89 -17.32
C ALA A 555 -11.13 -2.15 -18.84
N MET A 556 -10.13 -2.91 -19.28
CA MET A 556 -10.03 -3.33 -20.68
C MET A 556 -11.20 -4.22 -21.08
N PHE A 557 -11.57 -5.17 -20.22
CA PHE A 557 -12.75 -6.01 -20.46
C PHE A 557 -14.03 -5.15 -20.57
N ASN A 558 -14.21 -4.20 -19.64
CA ASN A 558 -15.39 -3.32 -19.65
C ASN A 558 -15.45 -2.44 -20.92
N LEU A 559 -14.30 -1.91 -21.38
CA LEU A 559 -14.22 -1.19 -22.66
C LEU A 559 -14.57 -2.09 -23.86
N GLY A 560 -14.10 -3.36 -23.84
CA GLY A 560 -14.49 -4.35 -24.84
C GLY A 560 -15.99 -4.56 -24.88
N TYR A 561 -16.62 -4.70 -23.72
CA TYR A 561 -18.07 -4.85 -23.58
C TYR A 561 -18.83 -3.62 -24.10
N MET A 562 -18.35 -2.40 -23.77
CA MET A 562 -18.96 -1.15 -24.25
C MET A 562 -18.90 -1.03 -25.78
N HIS A 563 -17.79 -1.41 -26.42
CA HIS A 563 -17.69 -1.47 -27.89
C HIS A 563 -18.55 -2.58 -28.51
N GLU A 564 -18.71 -3.73 -27.84
CA GLU A 564 -19.57 -4.82 -28.31
C GLU A 564 -21.05 -4.43 -28.36
N HIS A 565 -21.49 -3.57 -27.41
CA HIS A 565 -22.89 -3.16 -27.27
C HIS A 565 -23.20 -1.75 -27.77
N GLY A 566 -22.17 -0.96 -28.14
CA GLY A 566 -22.35 0.42 -28.56
C GLY A 566 -22.85 1.35 -27.44
N GLN A 567 -22.40 1.12 -26.20
CA GLN A 567 -22.80 1.90 -25.02
C GLN A 567 -21.72 2.91 -24.66
N GLY A 568 -21.99 4.22 -24.86
CA GLY A 568 -21.00 5.30 -24.63
C GLY A 568 -19.80 5.29 -25.59
N LEU A 569 -19.65 4.22 -26.37
CA LEU A 569 -18.60 4.06 -27.37
C LEU A 569 -19.24 3.53 -28.68
N PRO A 570 -18.66 3.83 -29.85
CA PRO A 570 -19.14 3.29 -31.10
C PRO A 570 -19.13 1.77 -31.12
N LEU A 571 -20.17 1.15 -31.69
CA LEU A 571 -20.24 -0.28 -31.91
C LEU A 571 -19.09 -0.73 -32.83
N ASP A 572 -18.13 -1.48 -32.29
CA ASP A 572 -17.01 -2.02 -33.04
C ASP A 572 -16.58 -3.39 -32.50
N LEU A 573 -17.03 -4.46 -33.17
CA LEU A 573 -16.75 -5.83 -32.76
C LEU A 573 -15.26 -6.20 -32.90
N HIS A 574 -14.51 -5.53 -33.79
CA HIS A 574 -13.07 -5.78 -33.93
C HIS A 574 -12.27 -5.13 -32.80
N LEU A 575 -12.66 -3.93 -32.41
CA LEU A 575 -12.04 -3.23 -31.29
C LEU A 575 -12.41 -3.90 -29.96
N ALA A 576 -13.66 -4.36 -29.80
CA ALA A 576 -14.10 -5.16 -28.66
C ALA A 576 -13.21 -6.41 -28.48
N LYS A 577 -13.01 -7.16 -29.58
CA LYS A 577 -12.11 -8.35 -29.55
C LYS A 577 -10.71 -7.98 -29.07
N ARG A 578 -10.14 -6.90 -29.62
CA ARG A 578 -8.78 -6.46 -29.25
C ARG A 578 -8.66 -6.11 -27.76
N TYR A 579 -9.68 -5.47 -27.17
CA TYR A 579 -9.71 -5.17 -25.75
C TYR A 579 -9.81 -6.43 -24.89
N TYR A 580 -10.61 -7.42 -25.29
CA TYR A 580 -10.68 -8.70 -24.62
C TYR A 580 -9.35 -9.46 -24.66
N ASP A 581 -8.68 -9.47 -25.82
CA ASP A 581 -7.37 -10.08 -25.97
C ASP A 581 -6.33 -9.37 -25.06
N GLN A 582 -6.32 -8.03 -24.99
CA GLN A 582 -5.44 -7.25 -24.11
C GLN A 582 -5.71 -7.54 -22.62
N ALA A 583 -6.97 -7.69 -22.21
CA ALA A 583 -7.31 -8.05 -20.83
C ALA A 583 -6.69 -9.41 -20.45
N LEU A 584 -6.73 -10.39 -21.37
CA LEU A 584 -6.15 -11.71 -21.16
C LEU A 584 -4.62 -11.70 -21.12
N GLU A 585 -3.96 -10.80 -21.88
CA GLU A 585 -2.51 -10.65 -21.87
C GLU A 585 -1.99 -10.11 -20.53
N ILE A 586 -2.79 -9.24 -19.88
CA ILE A 586 -2.41 -8.62 -18.60
C ILE A 586 -2.72 -9.54 -17.43
N ASP A 587 -3.91 -10.15 -17.41
CA ASP A 587 -4.35 -11.01 -16.31
C ASP A 587 -4.82 -12.37 -16.82
N ALA A 588 -4.07 -13.40 -16.49
CA ALA A 588 -4.42 -14.77 -16.83
C ALA A 588 -5.72 -15.27 -16.14
N ALA A 589 -6.12 -14.65 -15.02
CA ALA A 589 -7.39 -14.98 -14.35
C ALA A 589 -8.60 -14.53 -15.18
N ALA A 590 -8.45 -13.55 -16.07
CA ALA A 590 -9.49 -13.10 -17.00
C ALA A 590 -9.85 -14.16 -18.08
N LYS A 591 -9.16 -15.30 -18.14
CA LYS A 591 -9.32 -16.30 -19.21
C LYS A 591 -10.77 -16.76 -19.39
N LEU A 592 -11.46 -17.10 -18.32
CA LEU A 592 -12.83 -17.60 -18.41
C LEU A 592 -13.84 -16.52 -18.86
N PRO A 593 -13.87 -15.33 -18.23
CA PRO A 593 -14.71 -14.21 -18.70
C PRO A 593 -14.44 -13.83 -20.14
N VAL A 594 -13.18 -13.73 -20.54
CA VAL A 594 -12.77 -13.37 -21.90
C VAL A 594 -13.20 -14.43 -22.92
N MET A 595 -13.06 -15.72 -22.60
CA MET A 595 -13.54 -16.79 -23.49
C MET A 595 -15.05 -16.73 -23.71
N LEU A 596 -15.82 -16.44 -22.67
CA LEU A 596 -17.27 -16.28 -22.78
C LEU A 596 -17.65 -15.04 -23.61
N ALA A 597 -16.95 -13.94 -23.39
CA ALA A 597 -17.14 -12.70 -24.18
C ALA A 597 -16.77 -12.90 -25.66
N LEU A 598 -15.67 -13.59 -25.96
CA LEU A 598 -15.29 -13.92 -27.33
C LEU A 598 -16.28 -14.87 -28.01
N ALA A 599 -16.87 -15.80 -27.26
CA ALA A 599 -17.93 -16.67 -27.77
C ALA A 599 -19.22 -15.87 -28.08
N SER A 600 -19.62 -14.95 -27.19
CA SER A 600 -20.70 -13.99 -27.43
C SER A 600 -20.47 -13.18 -28.72
N LEU A 601 -19.28 -12.61 -28.82
CA LEU A 601 -18.88 -11.80 -29.97
C LEU A 601 -18.87 -12.61 -31.27
N TRP A 602 -18.44 -13.88 -31.22
CA TRP A 602 -18.52 -14.79 -32.37
C TRP A 602 -19.97 -15.06 -32.80
N VAL A 603 -20.89 -15.28 -31.85
CA VAL A 603 -22.33 -15.46 -32.15
C VAL A 603 -22.91 -14.20 -32.75
N ARG A 604 -22.65 -13.01 -32.20
CA ARG A 604 -23.11 -11.73 -32.75
C ARG A 604 -22.63 -11.49 -34.18
N ARG A 605 -21.36 -11.83 -34.44
CA ARG A 605 -20.77 -11.65 -35.77
C ARG A 605 -21.37 -12.58 -36.82
N ASN A 606 -21.64 -13.84 -36.47
CA ASN A 606 -22.08 -14.84 -37.44
C ASN A 606 -23.61 -15.03 -37.50
N TYR A 607 -24.32 -14.68 -36.45
CA TYR A 607 -25.77 -14.92 -36.30
C TYR A 607 -26.51 -13.66 -35.81
N ALA A 608 -26.19 -12.50 -36.37
CA ALA A 608 -26.69 -11.20 -35.93
C ALA A 608 -28.24 -11.08 -35.84
N ASN A 609 -28.99 -11.84 -36.64
CA ASN A 609 -30.44 -11.84 -36.67
C ASN A 609 -31.07 -13.13 -36.13
N SER A 610 -30.40 -13.85 -35.26
CA SER A 610 -30.90 -15.12 -34.71
C SER A 610 -31.35 -14.95 -33.26
N PHE A 611 -32.31 -15.76 -32.82
CA PHE A 611 -32.80 -15.82 -31.45
C PHE A 611 -31.66 -16.04 -30.42
N LEU A 612 -30.51 -16.55 -30.85
CA LEU A 612 -29.34 -16.75 -30.00
C LEU A 612 -28.75 -15.44 -29.49
N VAL A 613 -28.82 -14.36 -30.29
CA VAL A 613 -28.38 -13.03 -29.88
C VAL A 613 -29.35 -12.48 -28.83
N ASP A 614 -30.66 -12.61 -29.06
CA ASP A 614 -31.69 -12.19 -28.12
C ASP A 614 -31.57 -12.95 -26.78
N LEU A 615 -31.23 -14.24 -26.83
CA LEU A 615 -30.98 -15.05 -25.65
C LEU A 615 -29.75 -14.55 -24.86
N ILE A 616 -28.61 -14.27 -25.54
CA ILE A 616 -27.41 -13.76 -24.92
C ILE A 616 -27.68 -12.38 -24.29
N ASP A 617 -28.42 -11.52 -24.97
CA ASP A 617 -28.76 -10.18 -24.46
C ASP A 617 -29.71 -10.21 -23.26
N SER A 618 -30.47 -11.29 -23.09
CA SER A 618 -31.35 -11.51 -21.94
C SER A 618 -30.60 -12.04 -20.70
N LEU A 619 -29.43 -12.67 -20.88
CA LEU A 619 -28.66 -13.25 -19.77
C LEU A 619 -28.26 -12.24 -18.66
N PRO A 620 -27.83 -11.00 -18.97
CA PRO A 620 -27.53 -10.01 -17.92
C PRO A 620 -28.72 -9.69 -17.01
N GLY A 621 -29.95 -9.73 -17.55
CA GLY A 621 -31.17 -9.53 -16.75
C GLY A 621 -31.54 -10.73 -15.88
N VAL A 622 -31.04 -11.92 -16.20
CA VAL A 622 -31.26 -13.15 -15.43
C VAL A 622 -30.20 -13.33 -14.33
N TYR A 623 -28.99 -12.82 -14.54
CA TYR A 623 -27.87 -13.01 -13.62
C TYR A 623 -28.16 -12.57 -12.18
N PRO A 624 -28.69 -11.35 -11.89
CA PRO A 624 -28.99 -10.96 -10.52
C PRO A 624 -30.07 -11.86 -9.88
N LYS A 625 -31.05 -12.34 -10.64
CA LYS A 625 -32.06 -13.28 -10.15
C LYS A 625 -31.47 -14.66 -9.85
N VAL A 626 -30.51 -15.11 -10.66
CA VAL A 626 -29.78 -16.35 -10.45
C VAL A 626 -28.83 -16.23 -9.27
N GLU A 627 -28.16 -15.08 -9.12
CA GLU A 627 -27.29 -14.81 -7.96
C GLU A 627 -28.09 -14.78 -6.65
N GLU A 628 -29.24 -14.11 -6.64
CA GLU A 628 -30.16 -14.08 -5.50
C GLU A 628 -30.70 -15.49 -5.20
N TRP A 629 -31.07 -16.26 -6.24
CA TRP A 629 -31.49 -17.65 -6.10
C TRP A 629 -30.36 -18.54 -5.56
N ILE A 630 -29.12 -18.36 -6.05
CA ILE A 630 -27.95 -19.09 -5.54
C ILE A 630 -27.70 -18.72 -4.06
N LYS A 631 -27.75 -17.46 -3.70
CA LYS A 631 -27.59 -17.02 -2.31
C LYS A 631 -28.67 -17.61 -1.40
N ASN A 632 -29.92 -17.56 -1.83
CA ASN A 632 -31.05 -17.94 -0.99
C ASN A 632 -31.31 -19.47 -0.95
N VAL A 633 -30.94 -20.20 -2.01
CA VAL A 633 -31.27 -21.62 -2.14
C VAL A 633 -30.03 -22.52 -2.03
N VAL A 634 -28.89 -22.07 -2.57
CA VAL A 634 -27.69 -22.93 -2.66
C VAL A 634 -26.75 -22.74 -1.48
N MET A 635 -26.67 -21.51 -0.94
CA MET A 635 -25.76 -21.16 0.17
C MET A 635 -26.34 -21.47 1.57
N GLU A 636 -27.58 -21.92 1.66
CA GLU A 636 -28.12 -22.52 2.89
C GLU A 636 -27.36 -23.81 3.20
N GLU A 637 -26.81 -23.98 4.40
CA GLU A 637 -25.85 -25.04 4.75
C GLU A 637 -26.31 -26.46 4.36
N GLY A 638 -27.62 -26.74 4.46
CA GLY A 638 -28.18 -28.01 4.06
C GLY A 638 -28.24 -28.25 2.52
N ASN A 639 -28.54 -27.19 1.77
CA ASN A 639 -28.72 -27.26 0.32
C ASN A 639 -27.40 -27.34 -0.45
N ALA A 640 -26.35 -26.65 0.06
CA ALA A 640 -25.00 -26.73 -0.51
C ALA A 640 -24.46 -28.16 -0.49
N THR A 641 -24.69 -28.91 0.60
CA THR A 641 -24.27 -30.30 0.74
C THR A 641 -25.03 -31.19 -0.24
N ILE A 642 -26.35 -31.01 -0.38
CA ILE A 642 -27.19 -31.79 -1.31
C ILE A 642 -26.78 -31.52 -2.76
N LEU A 643 -26.52 -30.26 -3.13
CA LEU A 643 -26.07 -29.89 -4.47
C LEU A 643 -24.71 -30.49 -4.79
N THR A 644 -23.77 -30.44 -3.85
CA THR A 644 -22.44 -31.04 -4.00
C THR A 644 -22.53 -32.54 -4.23
N LEU A 645 -23.36 -33.25 -3.44
CA LEU A 645 -23.60 -34.68 -3.61
C LEU A 645 -24.27 -35.00 -4.95
N PHE A 646 -25.19 -34.13 -5.41
CA PHE A 646 -25.87 -34.31 -6.70
C PHE A 646 -24.89 -34.11 -7.87
N VAL A 647 -24.02 -33.09 -7.82
CA VAL A 647 -22.98 -32.89 -8.83
C VAL A 647 -21.97 -34.04 -8.84
N CYS A 648 -21.56 -34.53 -7.67
CA CYS A 648 -20.73 -35.74 -7.56
C CYS A 648 -21.40 -36.97 -8.19
N LEU A 649 -22.69 -37.18 -7.93
CA LEU A 649 -23.46 -38.26 -8.49
C LEU A 649 -23.54 -38.18 -10.03
N LEU A 650 -23.85 -36.98 -10.56
CA LEU A 650 -23.88 -36.77 -12.02
C LEU A 650 -22.50 -36.99 -12.66
N THR A 651 -21.44 -36.55 -11.99
CA THR A 651 -20.06 -36.78 -12.46
C THR A 651 -19.71 -38.26 -12.50
N VAL A 652 -20.09 -39.02 -11.46
CA VAL A 652 -19.88 -40.47 -11.41
C VAL A 652 -20.71 -41.18 -12.51
N LEU A 653 -21.97 -40.80 -12.72
CA LEU A 653 -22.82 -41.35 -13.77
C LEU A 653 -22.26 -41.03 -15.16
N TYR A 654 -21.78 -39.83 -15.40
CA TYR A 654 -21.14 -39.42 -16.64
C TYR A 654 -19.86 -40.24 -16.92
N LEU A 655 -18.99 -40.37 -15.89
CA LEU A 655 -17.76 -41.17 -16.02
C LEU A 655 -18.07 -42.64 -16.28
N ARG A 656 -19.09 -43.19 -15.62
CA ARG A 656 -19.54 -44.56 -15.83
C ARG A 656 -20.09 -44.79 -17.26
N GLU A 657 -20.88 -43.83 -17.76
CA GLU A 657 -21.39 -43.87 -19.11
C GLU A 657 -20.26 -43.73 -20.14
N ARG A 658 -19.29 -42.85 -19.90
CA ARG A 658 -18.09 -42.70 -20.71
C ARG A 658 -17.26 -43.99 -20.76
N GLN A 659 -17.08 -44.67 -19.62
CA GLN A 659 -16.40 -45.97 -19.55
C GLN A 659 -17.19 -47.04 -20.30
N ARG A 660 -18.53 -47.08 -20.20
CA ARG A 660 -19.37 -48.01 -20.99
C ARG A 660 -19.21 -47.79 -22.48
N ARG A 661 -19.21 -46.54 -22.95
CA ARG A 661 -19.00 -46.22 -24.37
C ARG A 661 -17.60 -46.61 -24.86
N GLN A 662 -16.57 -46.40 -24.03
CA GLN A 662 -15.23 -46.85 -24.35
C GLN A 662 -15.10 -48.39 -24.38
N ALA A 663 -15.72 -49.08 -23.44
CA ALA A 663 -15.75 -50.53 -23.42
C ALA A 663 -16.54 -51.11 -24.63
N ALA A 664 -17.67 -50.48 -24.98
CA ALA A 664 -18.44 -50.87 -26.17
C ALA A 664 -17.67 -50.66 -27.48
N ALA A 665 -16.91 -49.56 -27.58
CA ALA A 665 -16.03 -49.27 -28.71
C ALA A 665 -14.85 -50.28 -28.79
N ALA A 666 -14.32 -50.71 -27.64
CA ALA A 666 -13.25 -51.72 -27.60
C ALA A 666 -13.75 -53.12 -27.99
N VAL A 667 -15.01 -53.48 -27.67
CA VAL A 667 -15.64 -54.76 -28.06
C VAL A 667 -16.08 -54.74 -29.52
N GLY A 668 -16.54 -53.57 -30.04
CA GLY A 668 -16.91 -53.42 -31.46
C GLY A 668 -15.75 -53.49 -32.45
N GLY A 669 -14.51 -53.37 -31.97
CA GLY A 669 -13.28 -53.50 -32.79
C GLY A 669 -12.79 -54.95 -33.00
N LEU A 670 -13.50 -55.97 -32.44
CA LEU A 670 -13.08 -57.38 -32.51
C LEU A 670 -13.92 -58.27 -33.46
N VAL A 671 -14.84 -57.68 -34.24
CA VAL A 671 -15.57 -58.43 -35.27
C VAL A 671 -14.91 -58.11 -36.62
N PRO A 672 -14.17 -59.07 -37.24
CA PRO A 672 -13.67 -58.87 -38.61
C PRO A 672 -14.88 -58.85 -39.58
N PRO A 673 -14.84 -58.06 -40.66
CA PRO A 673 -15.93 -58.03 -41.64
C PRO A 673 -16.05 -59.37 -42.29
N PRO A 674 -17.29 -59.88 -42.62
CA PRO A 674 -17.50 -61.14 -43.31
C PRO A 674 -16.82 -61.04 -44.69
N GLN A 675 -15.97 -62.02 -44.99
CA GLN A 675 -15.38 -62.18 -46.31
C GLN A 675 -16.53 -62.57 -47.28
N LEU A 676 -16.84 -61.69 -48.20
CA LEU A 676 -17.64 -62.02 -49.40
C LEU A 676 -16.83 -62.96 -50.25
N ASN A 677 -17.30 -64.23 -50.34
CA ASN A 677 -16.76 -65.23 -51.23
C ASN A 677 -17.35 -64.95 -52.63
N ASP A 678 -16.52 -64.32 -53.50
CA ASP A 678 -16.77 -64.24 -54.94
C ASP A 678 -16.48 -65.60 -55.56
N ASN A 679 -17.53 -66.44 -55.71
CA ASN A 679 -17.53 -67.54 -56.64
C ASN A 679 -18.95 -67.66 -57.16
N ASN A 680 -19.22 -67.12 -58.33
CA ASN A 680 -20.09 -67.67 -59.30
C ASN A 680 -19.84 -67.09 -60.68
N GLY A 681 -19.45 -68.01 -61.54
CA GLY A 681 -19.02 -67.76 -62.90
C GLY A 681 -20.17 -67.33 -63.82
N VAL A 682 -19.73 -66.59 -64.81
CA VAL A 682 -20.49 -66.25 -66.03
C VAL A 682 -20.72 -67.46 -66.88
N PRO A 683 -21.87 -67.64 -67.54
CA PRO A 683 -21.88 -68.02 -68.91
C PRO A 683 -22.43 -66.93 -69.82
N ASN A 684 -21.60 -66.64 -70.85
CA ASN A 684 -22.05 -66.04 -72.09
C ASN A 684 -23.18 -66.75 -72.70
N ILE A 685 -24.11 -66.01 -73.34
CA ILE A 685 -24.73 -66.34 -74.64
C ILE A 685 -25.44 -65.08 -75.19
N ASN A 686 -24.93 -64.63 -76.39
CA ASN A 686 -25.46 -63.74 -77.43
C ASN A 686 -25.73 -62.29 -77.11
#